data_aa0bd16fbdf891c465ac448d62666a6d
#
_entry.id   aa0bd16fbdf891c465ac448d62666a6d
#
_cell.length_a   1.000
_cell.length_b   1.000
_cell.length_c   1.000
_cell.angle_alpha   90.00
_cell.angle_beta   90.00
_cell.angle_gamma   90.00
#
_symmetry.space_group_name_H-M   'P 1'
#
loop_
_entity.id
_entity.type
_entity.pdbx_description
1 polymer ?
#
loop_
_entity_poly.entity_id
_entity_poly.type
_entity_poly.pdbx_seq_one_letter_code
_entity_poly.pdbx_strand_id
1 'polypeptide(L)'
;MTQWTWARPGARNETTGFIGRAAELEAVRSAVTQARLVTLTGPGGVGKSRVAMRAAHQAAVDFPDGVSIVELSGLRDAEFLPNTVATAVGLPEIASTEPMDQLLGHFADKQALLVLDTCEHLVDAMAVFVDILLSHSAGLVLLLTSRQPVALPGEYVLPIPPMPTPEADADEHGNDSLALFVTRAKAALPTFELNTDNRSEVVALCRRLDGIPLAIELAAVRLRTMTLEQILGRLDDQFRLLSGVRTAQARHHTLRTTIEWSHELCSPPERELWARLSVFAGGFTLGAVEEVAAGGEPADWDVVDLLGALVDKSVVQRVEGVGEYRFRMLDTIREYGAERLEHSGLRQEYARRHQDFFLRMARRAGEEWLGDQQVEWGDRLAADFDNFRVAMDFAVAHPSDGAGYGLVNGLWGLWLGKSRLTEARRWIEKALVAEPEPSVEQGIALYYGAYYGLIQADRETGDMVRRCRAVAEALDDDFLRARALYVETYEMLMWSRDTERTLASYKQTRQLLKASGDVFPLVAGYINTAVYQAAHGNPAGALREVDDCLQHLSHIPHERWGRNYMTIARVLALWADGSTAESRELGRRMLPSALDQGETMSLAATLEFLSWSACGEHEHEHAAILLGGAATLWRRVGTTLWGVRALSAQHTQVENTLMLGLGAERFTQVYTFGTRLPVPQLIDVACGNAHADDAAPPRHPHDGSPLGPLTPREREVADLIGEGLTNRQIAERLVISKRTADTHVEHILTKLGVTSRTQIAATIGPGKPTEA
;
A
#
# COMPACT_ATOMS: atom_id res chain seq x y z
N MET A 1 -7.73 -10.49 23.47
CA MET A 1 -7.32 -9.09 23.26
C MET A 1 -5.95 -9.10 22.59
N THR A 2 -5.90 -9.18 21.29
CA THR A 2 -4.66 -9.04 20.53
C THR A 2 -5.00 -8.14 19.36
N GLN A 3 -4.67 -6.86 19.51
CA GLN A 3 -4.80 -5.85 18.47
C GLN A 3 -3.80 -6.18 17.37
N TRP A 4 -4.31 -6.54 16.19
CA TRP A 4 -3.50 -6.73 15.00
C TRP A 4 -3.31 -5.39 14.32
N THR A 5 -2.18 -4.76 14.63
CA THR A 5 -1.63 -3.73 13.75
C THR A 5 -1.28 -4.38 12.42
N TRP A 6 -1.76 -3.82 11.32
CA TRP A 6 -1.38 -4.21 9.97
C TRP A 6 0.10 -3.90 9.74
N ALA A 7 0.99 -4.77 10.21
CA ALA A 7 2.36 -4.80 9.73
C ALA A 7 2.32 -5.35 8.31
N ARG A 8 2.42 -4.48 7.32
CA ARG A 8 2.66 -4.88 5.93
C ARG A 8 4.01 -5.57 5.81
N PRO A 9 4.17 -6.48 4.81
CA PRO A 9 5.49 -6.86 4.33
C PRO A 9 6.20 -5.59 3.85
N GLY A 10 7.16 -5.10 4.61
CA GLY A 10 7.84 -3.81 4.42
C GLY A 10 8.01 -2.99 5.70
N ALA A 11 7.33 -3.32 6.81
CA ALA A 11 7.74 -2.82 8.13
C ALA A 11 9.14 -3.35 8.38
N ARG A 12 10.13 -2.49 8.22
CA ARG A 12 11.55 -2.85 8.44
C ARG A 12 11.66 -3.40 9.85
N ASN A 13 11.97 -4.69 9.96
CA ASN A 13 12.61 -5.18 11.17
C ASN A 13 13.86 -4.33 11.34
N GLU A 14 13.97 -3.61 12.47
CA GLU A 14 15.18 -2.88 12.82
C GLU A 14 16.33 -3.89 12.83
N THR A 15 17.07 -3.96 11.74
CA THR A 15 18.25 -4.84 11.62
C THR A 15 19.36 -4.42 12.56
N THR A 16 19.26 -3.18 13.09
CA THR A 16 20.19 -2.61 14.08
C THR A 16 19.39 -2.04 15.24
N GLY A 17 19.71 -2.46 16.48
CA GLY A 17 19.01 -2.05 17.69
C GLY A 17 18.85 -0.53 17.81
N PHE A 18 17.71 -0.09 18.36
CA PHE A 18 17.43 1.32 18.67
C PHE A 18 18.14 1.69 19.99
N ILE A 19 18.91 2.77 20.00
CA ILE A 19 19.70 3.18 21.14
C ILE A 19 19.32 4.60 21.56
N GLY A 20 19.03 4.78 22.85
CA GLY A 20 18.74 6.06 23.46
C GLY A 20 17.43 6.70 23.02
N ARG A 21 17.40 8.02 22.97
CA ARG A 21 16.28 8.84 22.47
C ARG A 21 14.98 8.74 23.29
N ALA A 22 15.07 8.39 24.58
CA ALA A 22 13.89 8.23 25.42
C ALA A 22 13.09 9.55 25.55
N ALA A 23 13.79 10.68 25.67
CA ALA A 23 13.18 12.00 25.79
C ALA A 23 12.47 12.41 24.49
N GLU A 24 13.09 12.18 23.32
CA GLU A 24 12.49 12.49 22.02
C GLU A 24 11.29 11.60 21.72
N LEU A 25 11.34 10.31 22.07
CA LEU A 25 10.20 9.39 21.91
C LEU A 25 9.01 9.85 22.76
N GLU A 26 9.23 10.26 24.02
CA GLU A 26 8.18 10.78 24.87
C GLU A 26 7.67 12.14 24.37
N ALA A 27 8.55 13.02 23.87
CA ALA A 27 8.15 14.28 23.26
C ALA A 27 7.26 14.07 22.02
N VAL A 28 7.61 13.11 21.13
CA VAL A 28 6.77 12.76 19.96
C VAL A 28 5.43 12.20 20.42
N ARG A 29 5.42 11.29 21.41
CA ARG A 29 4.19 10.71 21.95
C ARG A 29 3.26 11.78 22.53
N SER A 30 3.83 12.72 23.30
CA SER A 30 3.08 13.85 23.83
C SER A 30 2.57 14.77 22.69
N ALA A 31 3.38 15.04 21.68
CA ALA A 31 3.02 15.93 20.58
C ALA A 31 1.85 15.35 19.75
N VAL A 32 1.86 14.05 19.41
CA VAL A 32 0.78 13.41 18.63
C VAL A 32 -0.56 13.29 19.38
N THR A 33 -0.55 13.45 20.72
CA THR A 33 -1.77 13.53 21.52
C THR A 33 -2.30 14.96 21.67
N GLN A 34 -1.46 15.98 21.44
CA GLN A 34 -1.78 17.40 21.63
C GLN A 34 -2.05 18.13 20.32
N ALA A 35 -1.43 17.69 19.22
CA ALA A 35 -1.53 18.33 17.92
C ALA A 35 -1.88 17.31 16.82
N ARG A 36 -2.66 17.77 15.84
CA ARG A 36 -3.04 16.94 14.71
C ARG A 36 -2.01 16.91 13.58
N LEU A 37 -1.06 17.85 13.59
CA LEU A 37 0.06 17.91 12.66
C LEU A 37 1.35 18.06 13.46
N VAL A 38 2.19 17.07 13.40
CA VAL A 38 3.50 17.06 14.05
C VAL A 38 4.57 16.83 12.99
N THR A 39 5.54 17.74 12.90
CA THR A 39 6.67 17.61 11.96
C THR A 39 7.97 17.47 12.73
N LEU A 40 8.60 16.32 12.60
CA LEU A 40 9.95 16.09 13.12
C LEU A 40 10.97 16.73 12.18
N THR A 41 11.63 17.78 12.64
CA THR A 41 12.63 18.48 11.85
C THR A 41 14.04 18.21 12.34
N GLY A 42 15.03 18.43 11.48
CA GLY A 42 16.44 18.30 11.83
C GLY A 42 17.31 17.90 10.65
N PRO A 43 18.64 17.92 10.81
CA PRO A 43 19.56 17.60 9.73
C PRO A 43 19.43 16.16 9.26
N GLY A 44 19.93 15.88 8.04
CA GLY A 44 20.07 14.50 7.53
C GLY A 44 20.88 13.66 8.52
N GLY A 45 20.58 12.35 8.60
CA GLY A 45 21.36 11.42 9.44
C GLY A 45 21.18 11.55 10.96
N VAL A 46 20.34 12.50 11.44
CA VAL A 46 20.07 12.68 12.89
C VAL A 46 19.14 11.61 13.47
N GLY A 47 18.46 10.85 12.60
CA GLY A 47 17.60 9.73 13.02
C GLY A 47 16.11 10.06 13.09
N LYS A 48 15.61 11.11 12.40
CA LYS A 48 14.17 11.49 12.36
C LYS A 48 13.26 10.30 12.03
N SER A 49 13.51 9.61 10.92
CA SER A 49 12.74 8.46 10.48
C SER A 49 12.70 7.33 11.52
N ARG A 50 13.84 7.02 12.15
CA ARG A 50 13.91 5.99 13.21
C ARG A 50 13.09 6.39 14.44
N VAL A 51 13.17 7.65 14.87
CA VAL A 51 12.36 8.17 15.97
C VAL A 51 10.88 8.16 15.63
N ALA A 52 10.50 8.61 14.43
CA ALA A 52 9.11 8.60 13.95
C ALA A 52 8.52 7.18 13.95
N MET A 53 9.22 6.22 13.35
CA MET A 53 8.77 4.82 13.28
C MET A 53 8.64 4.19 14.66
N ARG A 54 9.63 4.42 15.55
CA ARG A 54 9.60 3.87 16.91
C ARG A 54 8.49 4.48 17.74
N ALA A 55 8.31 5.80 17.68
CA ALA A 55 7.23 6.51 18.37
C ALA A 55 5.85 6.09 17.85
N ALA A 56 5.68 5.97 16.54
CA ALA A 56 4.45 5.50 15.91
C ALA A 56 4.06 4.09 16.37
N HIS A 57 5.06 3.19 16.47
CA HIS A 57 4.83 1.84 16.98
C HIS A 57 4.38 1.85 18.46
N GLN A 58 4.97 2.71 19.29
CA GLN A 58 4.58 2.84 20.69
C GLN A 58 3.20 3.49 20.86
N ALA A 59 2.87 4.49 20.01
CA ALA A 59 1.60 5.19 20.02
C ALA A 59 0.43 4.37 19.42
N ALA A 60 0.69 3.21 18.84
CA ALA A 60 -0.36 2.41 18.18
C ALA A 60 -1.54 2.03 19.10
N VAL A 61 -1.33 1.99 20.40
CA VAL A 61 -2.39 1.72 21.40
C VAL A 61 -3.37 2.89 21.57
N ASP A 62 -2.94 4.11 21.21
CA ASP A 62 -3.71 5.34 21.36
C ASP A 62 -4.57 5.64 20.11
N PHE A 63 -4.37 4.91 19.00
CA PHE A 63 -5.07 5.08 17.74
C PHE A 63 -5.90 3.83 17.39
N PRO A 64 -7.19 3.79 17.75
CA PRO A 64 -8.04 2.60 17.57
C PRO A 64 -8.22 2.19 16.11
N ASP A 65 -8.16 3.13 15.17
CA ASP A 65 -8.27 2.86 13.73
C ASP A 65 -6.90 2.58 13.07
N GLY A 66 -5.83 2.53 13.88
CA GLY A 66 -4.52 2.05 13.48
C GLY A 66 -3.51 3.14 13.13
N VAL A 67 -2.30 2.66 12.81
CA VAL A 67 -1.15 3.46 12.39
C VAL A 67 -0.72 3.02 11.00
N SER A 68 -0.53 3.99 10.11
CA SER A 68 0.00 3.76 8.76
C SER A 68 1.30 4.52 8.56
N ILE A 69 2.28 3.87 7.94
CA ILE A 69 3.59 4.47 7.64
C ILE A 69 3.80 4.46 6.13
N VAL A 70 4.13 5.63 5.58
CA VAL A 70 4.38 5.84 4.15
C VAL A 70 5.77 6.42 3.97
N GLU A 71 6.64 5.70 3.28
CA GLU A 71 7.96 6.19 2.90
C GLU A 71 7.86 6.90 1.55
N LEU A 72 8.27 8.16 1.49
CA LEU A 72 8.16 9.02 0.32
C LEU A 72 9.49 9.29 -0.39
N SER A 73 10.60 8.72 0.09
CA SER A 73 11.94 8.97 -0.46
C SER A 73 12.11 8.58 -1.93
N GLY A 74 11.32 7.61 -2.42
CA GLY A 74 11.28 7.18 -3.82
C GLY A 74 10.29 7.95 -4.69
N LEU A 75 9.42 8.77 -4.10
CA LEU A 75 8.40 9.54 -4.82
C LEU A 75 8.98 10.89 -5.28
N ARG A 76 9.13 11.10 -6.57
CA ARG A 76 9.65 12.35 -7.13
C ARG A 76 8.56 13.28 -7.62
N ASP A 77 7.54 12.73 -8.20
CA ASP A 77 6.41 13.48 -8.73
C ASP A 77 5.29 13.58 -7.69
N ALA A 78 5.01 14.82 -7.29
CA ALA A 78 3.99 15.14 -6.28
C ALA A 78 2.57 14.72 -6.70
N GLU A 79 2.29 14.60 -7.99
CA GLU A 79 1.00 14.15 -8.50
C GLU A 79 0.61 12.76 -8.00
N PHE A 80 1.60 11.89 -7.76
CA PHE A 80 1.36 10.54 -7.22
C PHE A 80 1.28 10.48 -5.69
N LEU A 81 1.40 11.60 -4.98
CA LEU A 81 1.35 11.61 -3.51
C LEU A 81 0.03 11.05 -2.96
N PRO A 82 -1.16 11.49 -3.40
CA PRO A 82 -2.41 10.91 -2.93
C PRO A 82 -2.53 9.41 -3.23
N ASN A 83 -2.12 8.96 -4.42
CA ASN A 83 -2.13 7.54 -4.79
C ASN A 83 -1.19 6.71 -3.90
N THR A 84 0.01 7.22 -3.67
CA THR A 84 1.01 6.53 -2.84
C THR A 84 0.49 6.36 -1.42
N VAL A 85 -0.13 7.40 -0.85
CA VAL A 85 -0.72 7.33 0.48
C VAL A 85 -1.94 6.42 0.49
N ALA A 86 -2.86 6.55 -0.47
CA ALA A 86 -4.04 5.69 -0.59
C ALA A 86 -3.66 4.20 -0.68
N THR A 87 -2.70 3.87 -1.54
CA THR A 87 -2.14 2.52 -1.64
C THR A 87 -1.53 2.08 -0.31
N ALA A 88 -0.77 2.96 0.35
CA ALA A 88 -0.12 2.65 1.61
C ALA A 88 -1.11 2.40 2.75
N VAL A 89 -2.22 3.08 2.84
CA VAL A 89 -3.28 2.81 3.83
C VAL A 89 -4.26 1.72 3.40
N GLY A 90 -4.05 1.11 2.23
CA GLY A 90 -4.85 -0.03 1.75
C GLY A 90 -6.16 0.37 1.10
N LEU A 91 -6.27 1.61 0.61
CA LEU A 91 -7.44 2.04 -0.12
C LEU A 91 -7.45 1.47 -1.54
N PRO A 92 -8.64 1.22 -2.09
CA PRO A 92 -8.80 0.79 -3.45
C PRO A 92 -8.49 1.92 -4.44
N GLU A 93 -8.05 1.56 -5.63
CA GLU A 93 -8.04 2.49 -6.75
C GLU A 93 -9.41 2.49 -7.45
N ILE A 94 -10.24 3.49 -7.19
CA ILE A 94 -11.56 3.66 -7.81
C ILE A 94 -11.44 4.70 -8.93
N ALA A 95 -11.64 4.29 -10.19
CA ALA A 95 -11.49 5.19 -11.34
C ALA A 95 -12.42 6.41 -11.32
N SER A 96 -13.62 6.23 -10.76
CA SER A 96 -14.63 7.32 -10.68
C SER A 96 -14.40 8.27 -9.49
N THR A 97 -13.36 8.07 -8.70
CA THR A 97 -13.11 8.86 -7.49
C THR A 97 -11.62 9.18 -7.40
N GLU A 98 -11.29 10.44 -7.32
CA GLU A 98 -9.91 10.86 -7.15
C GLU A 98 -9.30 10.28 -5.86
N PRO A 99 -8.03 9.87 -5.87
CA PRO A 99 -7.38 9.29 -4.70
C PRO A 99 -7.45 10.19 -3.46
N MET A 100 -7.47 11.51 -3.66
CA MET A 100 -7.64 12.45 -2.56
C MET A 100 -9.03 12.33 -1.92
N ASP A 101 -10.10 12.25 -2.72
CA ASP A 101 -11.47 12.09 -2.21
C ASP A 101 -11.64 10.76 -1.46
N GLN A 102 -10.97 9.71 -1.92
CA GLN A 102 -10.96 8.41 -1.24
C GLN A 102 -10.28 8.50 0.13
N LEU A 103 -9.14 9.22 0.22
CA LEU A 103 -8.45 9.47 1.48
C LEU A 103 -9.33 10.28 2.44
N LEU A 104 -10.01 11.31 1.94
CA LEU A 104 -10.94 12.14 2.73
C LEU A 104 -12.07 11.28 3.29
N GLY A 105 -12.73 10.48 2.45
CA GLY A 105 -13.78 9.57 2.92
C GLY A 105 -13.27 8.51 3.88
N HIS A 106 -12.04 8.01 3.69
CA HIS A 106 -11.44 7.00 4.56
C HIS A 106 -11.14 7.53 5.97
N PHE A 107 -10.63 8.75 6.08
CA PHE A 107 -10.21 9.33 7.35
C PHE A 107 -11.29 10.18 8.02
N ALA A 108 -12.45 10.43 7.40
CA ALA A 108 -13.49 11.34 7.91
C ALA A 108 -13.85 11.09 9.38
N ASP A 109 -14.11 9.83 9.75
CA ASP A 109 -14.56 9.43 11.08
C ASP A 109 -13.52 8.59 11.86
N LYS A 110 -12.26 8.53 11.39
CA LYS A 110 -11.23 7.68 11.98
C LYS A 110 -10.33 8.42 12.96
N GLN A 111 -9.97 7.72 14.01
CA GLN A 111 -8.92 8.09 14.96
C GLN A 111 -7.66 7.31 14.62
N ALA A 112 -6.86 7.83 13.70
CA ALA A 112 -5.71 7.16 13.10
C ALA A 112 -4.46 8.05 13.10
N LEU A 113 -3.28 7.41 13.12
CA LEU A 113 -1.99 8.06 12.94
C LEU A 113 -1.44 7.72 11.55
N LEU A 114 -1.16 8.73 10.74
CA LEU A 114 -0.50 8.60 9.45
C LEU A 114 0.90 9.21 9.52
N VAL A 115 1.91 8.36 9.34
CA VAL A 115 3.33 8.78 9.30
C VAL A 115 3.75 8.94 7.85
N LEU A 116 4.24 10.12 7.50
CA LEU A 116 4.78 10.45 6.18
C LEU A 116 6.28 10.71 6.33
N ASP A 117 7.10 9.77 5.87
CA ASP A 117 8.55 9.80 6.06
C ASP A 117 9.28 10.34 4.85
N THR A 118 10.26 11.23 5.09
CA THR A 118 11.11 11.87 4.06
C THR A 118 10.33 12.79 3.12
N CYS A 119 9.74 13.86 3.67
CA CYS A 119 8.90 14.82 2.94
C CYS A 119 9.64 16.02 2.35
N GLU A 120 10.94 16.20 2.61
CA GLU A 120 11.69 17.42 2.31
C GLU A 120 11.73 17.83 0.85
N HIS A 121 11.57 16.91 -0.08
CA HIS A 121 11.58 17.16 -1.52
C HIS A 121 10.17 17.42 -2.10
N LEU A 122 9.12 17.30 -1.28
CA LEU A 122 7.72 17.48 -1.65
C LEU A 122 7.02 18.55 -0.80
N VAL A 123 7.74 19.46 -0.14
CA VAL A 123 7.20 20.34 0.93
C VAL A 123 5.99 21.14 0.48
N ASP A 124 6.01 21.75 -0.71
CA ASP A 124 4.89 22.57 -1.20
C ASP A 124 3.64 21.72 -1.48
N ALA A 125 3.80 20.57 -2.12
CA ALA A 125 2.72 19.63 -2.37
C ALA A 125 2.22 18.99 -1.07
N MET A 126 3.12 18.72 -0.13
CA MET A 126 2.80 18.19 1.18
C MET A 126 1.95 19.17 1.98
N ALA A 127 2.26 20.50 1.91
CA ALA A 127 1.45 21.51 2.57
C ALA A 127 -0.01 21.48 2.09
N VAL A 128 -0.23 21.43 0.78
CA VAL A 128 -1.57 21.34 0.19
C VAL A 128 -2.26 20.02 0.60
N PHE A 129 -1.56 18.91 0.48
CA PHE A 129 -2.08 17.57 0.80
C PHE A 129 -2.50 17.46 2.27
N VAL A 130 -1.67 17.91 3.19
CA VAL A 130 -1.92 17.89 4.65
C VAL A 130 -3.08 18.79 5.02
N ASP A 131 -3.12 20.03 4.47
CA ASP A 131 -4.21 20.97 4.75
C ASP A 131 -5.58 20.41 4.34
N ILE A 132 -5.67 19.82 3.17
CA ILE A 132 -6.90 19.19 2.69
C ILE A 132 -7.31 18.02 3.60
N LEU A 133 -6.39 17.11 3.97
CA LEU A 133 -6.70 15.97 4.85
C LEU A 133 -7.18 16.42 6.22
N LEU A 134 -6.48 17.37 6.86
CA LEU A 134 -6.81 17.84 8.21
C LEU A 134 -8.10 18.66 8.25
N SER A 135 -8.46 19.33 7.16
CA SER A 135 -9.72 20.08 7.06
C SER A 135 -10.96 19.17 7.03
N HIS A 136 -10.81 17.93 6.57
CA HIS A 136 -11.93 16.99 6.40
C HIS A 136 -11.95 15.83 7.40
N SER A 137 -10.93 15.69 8.24
CA SER A 137 -10.78 14.54 9.16
C SER A 137 -10.50 15.02 10.57
N ALA A 138 -11.47 14.93 11.47
CA ALA A 138 -11.33 15.45 12.84
C ALA A 138 -10.40 14.61 13.73
N GLY A 139 -10.36 13.29 13.53
CA GLY A 139 -9.60 12.35 14.36
C GLY A 139 -8.24 11.92 13.78
N LEU A 140 -7.88 12.40 12.58
CA LEU A 140 -6.61 12.07 11.95
C LEU A 140 -5.47 12.89 12.55
N VAL A 141 -4.37 12.22 12.89
CA VAL A 141 -3.10 12.82 13.30
C VAL A 141 -2.04 12.50 12.25
N LEU A 142 -1.28 13.51 11.84
CA LEU A 142 -0.19 13.39 10.87
C LEU A 142 1.15 13.58 11.57
N LEU A 143 2.06 12.63 11.36
CA LEU A 143 3.45 12.70 11.82
C LEU A 143 4.39 12.72 10.61
N LEU A 144 5.02 13.85 10.35
CA LEU A 144 5.90 14.05 9.21
C LEU A 144 7.37 14.01 9.65
N THR A 145 8.25 13.54 8.77
CA THR A 145 9.70 13.77 8.90
C THR A 145 10.19 14.59 7.72
N SER A 146 10.90 15.68 8.03
CA SER A 146 11.41 16.61 7.03
C SER A 146 12.67 17.32 7.53
N ARG A 147 13.42 17.94 6.63
CA ARG A 147 14.53 18.84 7.02
C ARG A 147 14.03 20.23 7.42
N GLN A 148 12.85 20.61 6.98
CA GLN A 148 12.20 21.89 7.23
C GLN A 148 10.72 21.70 7.53
N PRO A 149 10.07 22.63 8.25
CA PRO A 149 8.63 22.61 8.48
C PRO A 149 7.84 22.71 7.17
N VAL A 150 6.59 22.23 7.19
CA VAL A 150 5.62 22.39 6.10
C VAL A 150 4.98 23.79 6.12
N ALA A 151 5.14 24.51 7.26
CA ALA A 151 4.70 25.89 7.49
C ALA A 151 3.16 26.09 7.43
N LEU A 152 2.39 25.09 7.92
CA LEU A 152 0.95 25.18 8.03
C LEU A 152 0.47 25.71 9.39
N PRO A 153 -0.68 26.41 9.45
CA PRO A 153 -1.29 26.80 10.72
C PRO A 153 -1.59 25.58 11.60
N GLY A 154 -1.18 25.63 12.87
CA GLY A 154 -1.37 24.51 13.81
C GLY A 154 -0.33 23.40 13.70
N GLU A 155 0.69 23.55 12.88
CA GLU A 155 1.83 22.64 12.83
C GLU A 155 2.63 22.70 14.13
N TYR A 156 2.79 21.54 14.77
CA TYR A 156 3.69 21.37 15.91
C TYR A 156 5.07 20.91 15.41
N VAL A 157 6.01 21.83 15.35
CA VAL A 157 7.37 21.53 14.89
C VAL A 157 8.19 21.03 16.06
N LEU A 158 8.64 19.78 15.99
CA LEU A 158 9.50 19.14 16.98
C LEU A 158 10.90 18.93 16.40
N PRO A 159 11.88 19.75 16.77
CA PRO A 159 13.25 19.55 16.34
C PRO A 159 13.84 18.29 16.98
N ILE A 160 14.38 17.39 16.18
CA ILE A 160 15.18 16.24 16.65
C ILE A 160 16.65 16.68 16.69
N PRO A 161 17.20 16.89 17.89
CA PRO A 161 18.58 17.29 18.02
C PRO A 161 19.53 16.12 17.75
N PRO A 162 20.81 16.34 17.52
CA PRO A 162 21.83 15.30 17.65
C PRO A 162 21.76 14.62 19.03
N MET A 163 22.31 13.43 19.17
CA MET A 163 22.42 12.77 20.48
C MET A 163 23.29 13.60 21.42
N PRO A 164 23.02 13.58 22.72
CA PRO A 164 23.87 14.26 23.70
C PRO A 164 25.32 13.82 23.55
N THR A 165 26.23 14.80 23.48
CA THR A 165 27.66 14.51 23.48
C THR A 165 28.13 14.17 24.88
N PRO A 166 29.00 13.15 25.08
CA PRO A 166 29.41 12.72 26.41
C PRO A 166 30.31 13.74 27.11
N GLU A 167 30.17 13.84 28.42
CA GLU A 167 31.15 14.51 29.30
C GLU A 167 32.39 13.64 29.47
N ALA A 168 33.47 14.19 30.02
CA ALA A 168 34.76 13.49 30.14
C ALA A 168 34.65 12.16 30.93
N ASP A 169 33.78 12.17 31.94
CA ASP A 169 33.59 11.04 32.86
C ASP A 169 32.34 10.21 32.56
N ALA A 170 31.64 10.47 31.44
CA ALA A 170 30.45 9.74 31.07
C ALA A 170 30.73 8.27 30.83
N ASP A 171 29.86 7.35 31.31
CA ASP A 171 29.89 5.96 30.99
C ASP A 171 28.98 5.65 29.78
N GLU A 172 29.07 4.41 29.24
CA GLU A 172 28.30 4.02 28.05
C GLU A 172 26.79 3.96 28.31
N HIS A 173 26.35 3.78 29.55
CA HIS A 173 24.94 3.70 29.95
C HIS A 173 24.34 5.07 30.25
N GLY A 174 25.19 6.08 30.50
CA GLY A 174 24.77 7.44 30.81
C GLY A 174 24.72 8.39 29.62
N ASN A 175 25.15 7.95 28.39
CA ASN A 175 25.16 8.82 27.22
C ASN A 175 24.86 8.08 25.92
N ASP A 176 23.83 8.50 25.21
CA ASP A 176 23.31 7.83 24.00
C ASP A 176 24.33 7.79 22.85
N SER A 177 25.10 8.86 22.62
CA SER A 177 26.10 8.88 21.54
C SER A 177 27.28 7.93 21.83
N LEU A 178 27.67 7.83 23.09
CA LEU A 178 28.70 6.91 23.53
C LEU A 178 28.22 5.44 23.40
N ALA A 179 27.01 5.15 23.87
CA ALA A 179 26.38 3.84 23.75
C ALA A 179 26.25 3.42 22.26
N LEU A 180 25.85 4.35 21.40
CA LEU A 180 25.79 4.10 19.96
C LEU A 180 27.17 3.75 19.39
N PHE A 181 28.18 4.56 19.68
CA PHE A 181 29.54 4.33 19.20
C PHE A 181 30.04 2.95 19.63
N VAL A 182 29.95 2.63 20.94
CA VAL A 182 30.42 1.35 21.49
C VAL A 182 29.70 0.17 20.81
N THR A 183 28.38 0.26 20.64
CA THR A 183 27.60 -0.80 19.98
C THR A 183 28.05 -1.01 18.53
N ARG A 184 28.27 0.06 17.77
CA ARG A 184 28.74 0.00 16.37
C ARG A 184 30.20 -0.41 16.28
N ALA A 185 31.03 0.04 17.21
CA ALA A 185 32.43 -0.36 17.31
C ALA A 185 32.58 -1.87 17.57
N LYS A 186 31.80 -2.45 18.50
CA LYS A 186 31.76 -3.90 18.74
C LYS A 186 31.26 -4.68 17.52
N ALA A 187 30.29 -4.15 16.78
CA ALA A 187 29.82 -4.76 15.54
C ALA A 187 30.88 -4.73 14.42
N ALA A 188 31.68 -3.66 14.36
CA ALA A 188 32.75 -3.51 13.38
C ALA A 188 34.02 -4.28 13.77
N LEU A 189 34.37 -4.26 15.04
CA LEU A 189 35.56 -4.89 15.64
C LEU A 189 35.12 -5.63 16.92
N PRO A 190 34.82 -6.94 16.89
CA PRO A 190 34.30 -7.69 18.03
C PRO A 190 35.18 -7.64 19.29
N THR A 191 36.49 -7.37 19.12
CA THR A 191 37.44 -7.24 20.22
C THR A 191 37.47 -5.85 20.84
N PHE A 192 36.66 -4.89 20.33
CA PHE A 192 36.60 -3.54 20.86
C PHE A 192 35.91 -3.54 22.22
N GLU A 193 36.57 -2.98 23.22
CA GLU A 193 36.00 -2.71 24.54
C GLU A 193 36.31 -1.26 24.92
N LEU A 194 35.29 -0.58 25.45
CA LEU A 194 35.50 0.75 26.04
C LEU A 194 36.19 0.56 27.41
N ASN A 195 37.37 1.11 27.56
CA ASN A 195 38.18 1.03 28.80
C ASN A 195 38.80 2.40 29.16
N THR A 196 39.53 2.48 30.26
CA THR A 196 40.18 3.68 30.72
C THR A 196 41.13 4.30 29.72
N ASP A 197 41.80 3.50 28.90
CA ASP A 197 42.87 3.95 28.02
C ASP A 197 42.31 4.62 26.74
N ASN A 198 41.19 4.13 26.22
CA ASN A 198 40.57 4.64 24.98
C ASN A 198 39.35 5.55 25.19
N ARG A 199 38.85 5.66 26.43
CA ARG A 199 37.65 6.44 26.73
C ARG A 199 37.76 7.92 26.31
N SER A 200 38.88 8.56 26.61
CA SER A 200 39.11 9.97 26.26
C SER A 200 39.02 10.22 24.76
N GLU A 201 39.55 9.29 23.96
CA GLU A 201 39.52 9.36 22.51
C GLU A 201 38.12 9.17 21.96
N VAL A 202 37.35 8.18 22.50
CA VAL A 202 35.95 7.94 22.08
C VAL A 202 35.06 9.11 22.43
N VAL A 203 35.22 9.69 23.63
CA VAL A 203 34.50 10.90 24.05
C VAL A 203 34.83 12.07 23.11
N ALA A 204 36.12 12.29 22.81
CA ALA A 204 36.55 13.36 21.89
C ALA A 204 35.96 13.12 20.48
N LEU A 205 35.90 11.87 20.01
CA LEU A 205 35.32 11.49 18.73
C LEU A 205 33.83 11.80 18.69
N CYS A 206 33.03 11.36 19.67
CA CYS A 206 31.61 11.64 19.73
C CYS A 206 31.29 13.15 19.76
N ARG A 207 32.12 13.94 20.49
CA ARG A 207 32.01 15.39 20.50
C ARG A 207 32.34 16.02 19.16
N ARG A 208 33.39 15.51 18.49
CA ARG A 208 33.82 16.01 17.17
C ARG A 208 32.78 15.74 16.09
N LEU A 209 32.02 14.69 16.24
CA LEU A 209 30.92 14.29 15.35
C LEU A 209 29.58 14.93 15.77
N ASP A 210 29.58 15.89 16.71
CA ASP A 210 28.41 16.61 17.22
C ASP A 210 27.26 15.69 17.65
N GLY A 211 27.54 14.44 18.05
CA GLY A 211 26.51 13.47 18.42
C GLY A 211 25.56 13.07 17.28
N ILE A 212 25.95 13.29 16.00
CA ILE A 212 25.11 12.91 14.85
C ILE A 212 25.21 11.38 14.63
N PRO A 213 24.09 10.62 14.78
CA PRO A 213 24.13 9.15 14.72
C PRO A 213 24.80 8.58 13.47
N LEU A 214 24.45 9.08 12.29
CA LEU A 214 25.07 8.60 11.04
C LEU A 214 26.58 8.87 11.00
N ALA A 215 27.02 10.02 11.49
CA ALA A 215 28.44 10.33 11.56
C ALA A 215 29.19 9.40 12.53
N ILE A 216 28.57 9.11 13.69
CA ILE A 216 29.10 8.16 14.68
C ILE A 216 29.22 6.75 14.08
N GLU A 217 28.19 6.29 13.38
CA GLU A 217 28.18 4.97 12.72
C GLU A 217 29.28 4.87 11.65
N LEU A 218 29.44 5.89 10.80
CA LEU A 218 30.49 5.96 9.79
C LEU A 218 31.89 5.96 10.39
N ALA A 219 32.09 6.63 11.52
CA ALA A 219 33.36 6.66 12.21
C ALA A 219 33.69 5.33 12.92
N ALA A 220 32.71 4.71 13.58
CA ALA A 220 32.90 3.46 14.30
C ALA A 220 33.34 2.30 13.37
N VAL A 221 32.81 2.25 12.15
CA VAL A 221 33.21 1.23 11.15
C VAL A 221 34.69 1.32 10.76
N ARG A 222 35.32 2.51 10.86
CA ARG A 222 36.73 2.73 10.53
C ARG A 222 37.69 2.07 11.50
N LEU A 223 37.22 1.64 12.68
CA LEU A 223 38.03 0.86 13.62
C LEU A 223 38.54 -0.47 13.05
N ARG A 224 37.98 -0.97 11.93
CA ARG A 224 38.50 -2.12 11.19
C ARG A 224 39.89 -1.87 10.59
N THR A 225 40.20 -0.61 10.26
CA THR A 225 41.39 -0.24 9.48
C THR A 225 42.24 0.86 10.11
N MET A 226 41.76 1.54 11.17
CA MET A 226 42.41 2.70 11.76
C MET A 226 42.25 2.69 13.29
N THR A 227 43.23 3.25 14.00
CA THR A 227 43.14 3.53 15.44
C THR A 227 42.24 4.76 15.72
N LEU A 228 41.74 4.89 16.94
CA LEU A 228 40.98 6.07 17.36
C LEU A 228 41.76 7.37 17.15
N GLU A 229 43.04 7.39 17.52
CA GLU A 229 43.95 8.53 17.32
C GLU A 229 44.05 8.94 15.83
N GLN A 230 44.19 7.93 14.93
CA GLN A 230 44.23 8.17 13.49
C GLN A 230 42.91 8.72 12.94
N ILE A 231 41.76 8.24 13.47
CA ILE A 231 40.43 8.74 13.09
C ILE A 231 40.30 10.21 13.52
N LEU A 232 40.60 10.53 14.77
CA LEU A 232 40.55 11.89 15.31
C LEU A 232 41.48 12.85 14.55
N GLY A 233 42.72 12.47 14.32
CA GLY A 233 43.68 13.31 13.59
C GLY A 233 43.21 13.69 12.19
N ARG A 234 42.68 12.72 11.44
CA ARG A 234 42.14 12.98 10.08
C ARG A 234 40.88 13.83 10.08
N LEU A 235 39.96 13.63 11.04
CA LEU A 235 38.81 14.49 11.21
C LEU A 235 39.23 15.94 11.54
N ASP A 236 40.22 16.14 12.40
CA ASP A 236 40.72 17.44 12.75
C ASP A 236 41.33 18.18 11.57
N ASP A 237 42.09 17.52 10.71
CA ASP A 237 42.65 18.12 9.51
C ASP A 237 41.54 18.57 8.54
N GLN A 238 40.51 17.76 8.32
CA GLN A 238 39.36 18.09 7.48
C GLN A 238 38.56 19.27 8.02
N PHE A 239 38.27 19.32 9.33
CA PHE A 239 37.55 20.44 9.96
C PHE A 239 38.36 21.73 9.96
N ARG A 240 39.71 21.69 10.00
CA ARG A 240 40.56 22.86 9.85
C ARG A 240 40.47 23.48 8.46
N LEU A 241 40.38 22.69 7.42
CA LEU A 241 40.26 23.15 6.03
C LEU A 241 38.90 23.86 5.79
N LEU A 242 37.86 23.52 6.55
CA LEU A 242 36.49 24.04 6.39
C LEU A 242 36.10 25.10 7.38
N SER A 243 36.94 25.48 8.36
CA SER A 243 36.61 26.36 9.52
C SER A 243 36.42 27.85 9.22
N GLY A 244 36.07 28.25 8.01
CA GLY A 244 35.83 29.65 7.61
C GLY A 244 34.48 30.26 7.98
N VAL A 245 33.46 29.50 8.44
CA VAL A 245 32.09 30.05 8.68
C VAL A 245 31.47 29.49 9.96
N ARG A 246 31.31 30.33 10.95
CA ARG A 246 30.58 30.07 12.21
C ARG A 246 29.15 30.55 12.12
N THR A 247 28.17 29.66 11.85
CA THR A 247 26.73 29.94 11.98
C THR A 247 25.94 28.70 12.32
N ALA A 248 24.62 28.80 12.58
CA ALA A 248 23.71 27.69 12.86
C ALA A 248 23.68 26.58 11.78
N GLN A 249 24.29 26.79 10.62
CA GLN A 249 24.59 25.81 9.56
C GLN A 249 25.72 24.84 9.95
N ALA A 250 26.41 25.02 11.07
CA ALA A 250 27.56 24.19 11.46
C ALA A 250 27.26 22.65 11.51
N ARG A 251 26.03 22.27 11.90
CA ARG A 251 25.64 20.84 12.01
C ARG A 251 25.45 20.16 10.65
N HIS A 252 24.97 20.90 9.65
CA HIS A 252 24.95 20.40 8.27
C HIS A 252 26.37 20.22 7.72
N HIS A 253 27.28 21.07 8.14
CA HIS A 253 28.69 20.97 7.79
C HIS A 253 29.32 19.70 8.41
N THR A 254 29.04 19.36 9.66
CA THR A 254 29.64 18.20 10.33
C THR A 254 29.27 16.89 9.62
N LEU A 255 27.99 16.68 9.30
CA LEU A 255 27.57 15.46 8.58
C LEU A 255 28.17 15.45 7.16
N ARG A 256 28.10 16.56 6.43
CA ARG A 256 28.68 16.67 5.09
C ARG A 256 30.19 16.39 5.13
N THR A 257 30.92 17.00 6.08
CA THR A 257 32.36 16.76 6.29
C THR A 257 32.64 15.30 6.59
N THR A 258 31.81 14.65 7.41
CA THR A 258 31.98 13.22 7.72
C THR A 258 31.73 12.34 6.50
N ILE A 259 30.76 12.69 5.67
CA ILE A 259 30.49 11.98 4.41
C ILE A 259 31.64 12.22 3.41
N GLU A 260 32.12 13.47 3.29
CA GLU A 260 33.28 13.82 2.46
C GLU A 260 34.54 13.06 2.91
N TRP A 261 34.81 13.03 4.20
CA TRP A 261 35.89 12.23 4.74
C TRP A 261 35.73 10.73 4.43
N SER A 262 34.50 10.20 4.59
CA SER A 262 34.20 8.83 4.23
C SER A 262 34.44 8.56 2.73
N HIS A 263 34.12 9.52 1.87
CA HIS A 263 34.37 9.46 0.43
C HIS A 263 35.88 9.53 0.11
N GLU A 264 36.66 10.41 0.79
CA GLU A 264 38.10 10.48 0.59
C GLU A 264 38.85 9.23 1.00
N LEU A 265 38.33 8.46 1.96
CA LEU A 265 38.85 7.17 2.37
C LEU A 265 38.50 6.03 1.40
N CYS A 266 37.66 6.28 0.44
CA CYS A 266 37.40 5.37 -0.66
C CYS A 266 38.49 5.47 -1.73
N SER A 267 38.87 4.35 -2.35
CA SER A 267 39.70 4.34 -3.55
C SER A 267 39.00 5.05 -4.72
N PRO A 268 39.70 5.53 -5.74
CA PRO A 268 39.08 6.15 -6.89
C PRO A 268 37.97 5.29 -7.54
N PRO A 269 38.11 3.97 -7.76
CA PRO A 269 37.02 3.13 -8.27
C PRO A 269 35.83 3.04 -7.32
N GLU A 270 36.03 2.98 -6.01
CA GLU A 270 34.94 2.97 -5.02
C GLU A 270 34.15 4.29 -5.01
N ARG A 271 34.85 5.43 -5.15
CA ARG A 271 34.20 6.76 -5.23
C ARG A 271 33.32 6.86 -6.47
N GLU A 272 33.81 6.35 -7.57
CA GLU A 272 33.10 6.36 -8.84
C GLU A 272 31.89 5.42 -8.78
N LEU A 273 32.04 4.21 -8.25
CA LEU A 273 30.91 3.30 -8.02
C LEU A 273 29.87 3.94 -7.09
N TRP A 274 30.29 4.57 -6.00
CA TRP A 274 29.36 5.29 -5.11
C TRP A 274 28.55 6.34 -5.86
N ALA A 275 29.19 7.19 -6.67
CA ALA A 275 28.52 8.19 -7.47
C ALA A 275 27.50 7.55 -8.44
N ARG A 276 27.89 6.49 -9.14
CA ARG A 276 27.04 5.77 -10.10
C ARG A 276 25.84 5.10 -9.44
N LEU A 277 26.00 4.51 -8.25
CA LEU A 277 24.92 3.89 -7.48
C LEU A 277 23.83 4.87 -7.05
N SER A 278 24.10 6.16 -7.07
CA SER A 278 23.12 7.20 -6.69
C SER A 278 21.92 7.31 -7.62
N VAL A 279 21.96 6.69 -8.82
CA VAL A 279 20.82 6.68 -9.77
C VAL A 279 19.68 5.78 -9.29
N PHE A 280 19.96 4.79 -8.44
CA PHE A 280 18.95 3.89 -7.92
C PHE A 280 18.08 4.58 -6.86
N ALA A 281 16.77 4.28 -6.90
CA ALA A 281 15.81 4.66 -5.87
C ALA A 281 15.44 3.43 -5.05
N GLY A 282 15.50 3.54 -3.73
CA GLY A 282 15.23 2.39 -2.87
C GLY A 282 16.37 1.36 -2.86
N GLY A 283 16.03 0.09 -3.09
CA GLY A 283 17.00 -1.00 -3.12
C GLY A 283 17.40 -1.41 -4.53
N PHE A 284 18.54 -2.10 -4.66
CA PHE A 284 19.05 -2.64 -5.93
C PHE A 284 19.74 -4.00 -5.70
N THR A 285 19.88 -4.80 -6.75
CA THR A 285 20.55 -6.10 -6.72
C THR A 285 21.98 -6.00 -7.26
N LEU A 286 22.81 -7.03 -7.04
CA LEU A 286 24.14 -7.10 -7.62
C LEU A 286 24.09 -7.03 -9.15
N GLY A 287 23.19 -7.78 -9.79
CA GLY A 287 23.04 -7.76 -11.25
C GLY A 287 22.67 -6.38 -11.81
N ALA A 288 21.86 -5.59 -11.06
CA ALA A 288 21.59 -4.21 -11.44
C ALA A 288 22.84 -3.32 -11.35
N VAL A 289 23.70 -3.52 -10.34
CA VAL A 289 24.98 -2.80 -10.21
C VAL A 289 25.93 -3.13 -11.35
N GLU A 290 26.06 -4.42 -11.70
CA GLU A 290 26.93 -4.89 -12.78
C GLU A 290 26.51 -4.27 -14.14
N GLU A 291 25.22 -4.23 -14.45
CA GLU A 291 24.75 -3.70 -15.74
C GLU A 291 24.69 -2.17 -15.79
N VAL A 292 24.24 -1.52 -14.71
CA VAL A 292 24.03 -0.07 -14.70
C VAL A 292 25.29 0.68 -14.31
N ALA A 293 25.94 0.27 -13.22
CA ALA A 293 27.01 1.06 -12.61
C ALA A 293 28.41 0.63 -13.06
N ALA A 294 28.62 -0.64 -13.43
CA ALA A 294 29.94 -1.13 -13.85
C ALA A 294 30.24 -0.94 -15.34
N GLY A 295 29.23 -0.78 -16.18
CA GLY A 295 29.44 -0.55 -17.61
C GLY A 295 30.11 0.80 -17.90
N GLY A 296 31.26 0.80 -18.57
CA GLY A 296 32.05 1.98 -18.93
C GLY A 296 33.56 1.73 -18.75
N GLU A 297 34.41 2.64 -19.22
CA GLU A 297 35.84 2.56 -18.95
C GLU A 297 36.17 2.98 -17.50
N PRO A 298 37.09 2.29 -16.78
CA PRO A 298 37.79 1.08 -17.23
C PRO A 298 36.95 -0.20 -17.01
N ALA A 299 37.00 -1.09 -18.02
CA ALA A 299 36.21 -2.32 -18.11
C ALA A 299 36.55 -3.44 -17.09
N ASP A 300 37.59 -3.26 -16.28
CA ASP A 300 38.18 -4.31 -15.40
C ASP A 300 37.79 -4.14 -13.92
N TRP A 301 36.63 -3.56 -13.61
CA TRP A 301 36.21 -3.46 -12.22
C TRP A 301 35.61 -4.78 -11.72
N ASP A 302 36.20 -5.31 -10.67
CA ASP A 302 35.52 -6.32 -9.86
C ASP A 302 34.45 -5.64 -9.02
N VAL A 303 33.24 -5.60 -9.58
CA VAL A 303 32.08 -4.93 -8.97
C VAL A 303 31.72 -5.55 -7.63
N VAL A 304 31.90 -6.86 -7.48
CA VAL A 304 31.61 -7.58 -6.24
C VAL A 304 32.53 -7.09 -5.12
N ASP A 305 33.81 -6.97 -5.41
CA ASP A 305 34.81 -6.50 -4.44
C ASP A 305 34.58 -5.01 -4.10
N LEU A 306 34.31 -4.17 -5.10
CA LEU A 306 34.04 -2.75 -4.87
C LEU A 306 32.73 -2.52 -4.08
N LEU A 307 31.67 -3.27 -4.41
CA LEU A 307 30.41 -3.21 -3.66
C LEU A 307 30.61 -3.72 -2.22
N GLY A 308 31.36 -4.82 -2.06
CA GLY A 308 31.75 -5.33 -0.75
C GLY A 308 32.51 -4.29 0.07
N ALA A 309 33.47 -3.59 -0.54
CA ALA A 309 34.22 -2.52 0.11
C ALA A 309 33.34 -1.33 0.50
N LEU A 310 32.33 -0.97 -0.31
CA LEU A 310 31.36 0.06 0.05
C LEU A 310 30.41 -0.39 1.18
N VAL A 311 30.06 -1.68 1.24
CA VAL A 311 29.30 -2.25 2.37
C VAL A 311 30.14 -2.22 3.64
N ASP A 312 31.41 -2.62 3.56
CA ASP A 312 32.35 -2.58 4.68
C ASP A 312 32.58 -1.16 5.22
N LYS A 313 32.44 -0.15 4.37
CA LYS A 313 32.54 1.27 4.72
C LYS A 313 31.21 1.90 5.14
N SER A 314 30.14 1.11 5.23
CA SER A 314 28.77 1.56 5.56
C SER A 314 28.19 2.64 4.62
N VAL A 315 28.72 2.74 3.41
CA VAL A 315 28.17 3.57 2.32
C VAL A 315 26.95 2.90 1.73
N VAL A 316 27.02 1.57 1.59
CA VAL A 316 25.93 0.72 1.14
C VAL A 316 25.54 -0.22 2.27
N GLN A 317 24.27 -0.49 2.44
CA GLN A 317 23.74 -1.44 3.41
C GLN A 317 23.19 -2.66 2.67
N ARG A 318 23.51 -3.85 3.16
CA ARG A 318 22.87 -5.08 2.71
C ARG A 318 21.55 -5.24 3.44
N VAL A 319 20.49 -5.51 2.70
CA VAL A 319 19.14 -5.79 3.23
C VAL A 319 18.67 -7.15 2.73
N GLU A 320 17.87 -7.84 3.51
CA GLU A 320 17.26 -9.09 3.08
C GLU A 320 16.24 -8.82 1.98
N GLY A 321 16.29 -9.62 0.92
CA GLY A 321 15.35 -9.60 -0.20
C GLY A 321 14.76 -10.98 -0.45
N VAL A 322 13.69 -11.06 -1.22
CA VAL A 322 13.11 -12.33 -1.64
C VAL A 322 14.03 -12.96 -2.68
N GLY A 323 14.59 -14.12 -2.36
CA GLY A 323 15.40 -14.91 -3.28
C GLY A 323 16.87 -14.47 -3.46
N GLU A 324 17.22 -13.20 -3.26
CA GLU A 324 18.58 -12.67 -3.39
C GLU A 324 18.85 -11.53 -2.41
N TYR A 325 20.13 -11.24 -2.17
CA TYR A 325 20.52 -10.08 -1.36
C TYR A 325 20.27 -8.80 -2.15
N ARG A 326 19.69 -7.81 -1.45
CA ARG A 326 19.53 -6.47 -1.97
C ARG A 326 20.44 -5.50 -1.23
N PHE A 327 20.75 -4.40 -1.89
CA PHE A 327 21.61 -3.35 -1.38
C PHE A 327 20.85 -2.04 -1.37
N ARG A 328 21.17 -1.15 -0.45
CA ARG A 328 20.54 0.16 -0.32
C ARG A 328 21.56 1.21 0.14
N MET A 329 21.36 2.43 -0.32
CA MET A 329 22.05 3.60 0.22
C MET A 329 21.09 4.43 1.07
N LEU A 330 21.58 4.99 2.17
CA LEU A 330 20.82 6.01 2.90
C LEU A 330 20.70 7.27 2.04
N ASP A 331 19.54 7.96 2.13
CA ASP A 331 19.24 9.09 1.24
C ASP A 331 20.32 10.17 1.26
N THR A 332 20.83 10.55 2.45
CA THR A 332 21.90 11.56 2.56
C THR A 332 23.20 11.11 1.87
N ILE A 333 23.53 9.81 1.91
CA ILE A 333 24.70 9.24 1.24
C ILE A 333 24.46 9.18 -0.27
N ARG A 334 23.25 8.84 -0.69
CA ARG A 334 22.83 8.80 -2.09
C ARG A 334 22.83 10.21 -2.72
N GLU A 335 22.34 11.22 -2.00
CA GLU A 335 22.38 12.62 -2.44
C GLU A 335 23.81 13.10 -2.67
N TYR A 336 24.71 12.80 -1.74
CA TYR A 336 26.12 13.13 -1.91
C TYR A 336 26.73 12.46 -3.16
N GLY A 337 26.43 11.18 -3.39
CA GLY A 337 26.81 10.46 -4.62
C GLY A 337 26.24 11.11 -5.88
N ALA A 338 24.97 11.53 -5.84
CA ALA A 338 24.31 12.19 -6.96
C ALA A 338 24.93 13.56 -7.29
N GLU A 339 25.32 14.36 -6.26
CA GLU A 339 26.09 15.59 -6.46
C GLU A 339 27.44 15.32 -7.16
N ARG A 340 28.13 14.26 -6.76
CA ARG A 340 29.41 13.87 -7.41
C ARG A 340 29.20 13.40 -8.85
N LEU A 341 28.15 12.64 -9.11
CA LEU A 341 27.81 12.20 -10.47
C LEU A 341 27.41 13.40 -11.36
N GLU A 342 26.70 14.39 -10.82
CA GLU A 342 26.38 15.64 -11.52
C GLU A 342 27.64 16.42 -11.89
N HIS A 343 28.56 16.58 -10.92
CA HIS A 343 29.84 17.30 -11.17
C HIS A 343 30.73 16.59 -12.18
N SER A 344 30.63 15.27 -12.33
CA SER A 344 31.36 14.53 -13.37
C SER A 344 30.74 14.70 -14.75
N GLY A 345 29.55 15.25 -14.88
CA GLY A 345 28.79 15.37 -16.13
C GLY A 345 28.19 14.05 -16.64
N LEU A 346 28.30 12.96 -15.87
CA LEU A 346 27.88 11.61 -16.28
C LEU A 346 26.44 11.25 -15.83
N ARG A 347 25.75 12.13 -15.14
CA ARG A 347 24.41 11.85 -14.57
C ARG A 347 23.41 11.35 -15.61
N GLN A 348 23.35 12.01 -16.76
CA GLN A 348 22.40 11.64 -17.82
C GLN A 348 22.73 10.28 -18.43
N GLU A 349 24.00 9.96 -18.57
CA GLU A 349 24.46 8.65 -19.06
C GLU A 349 24.01 7.52 -18.14
N TYR A 350 24.27 7.64 -16.83
CA TYR A 350 23.89 6.59 -15.87
C TYR A 350 22.37 6.54 -15.62
N ALA A 351 21.66 7.65 -15.71
CA ALA A 351 20.20 7.65 -15.70
C ALA A 351 19.63 6.90 -16.92
N ARG A 352 20.23 7.05 -18.11
CA ARG A 352 19.83 6.29 -19.30
C ARG A 352 20.14 4.80 -19.13
N ARG A 353 21.31 4.42 -18.64
CA ARG A 353 21.64 3.01 -18.37
C ARG A 353 20.68 2.37 -17.37
N HIS A 354 20.30 3.12 -16.35
CA HIS A 354 19.29 2.72 -15.37
C HIS A 354 17.94 2.48 -16.06
N GLN A 355 17.48 3.43 -16.86
CA GLN A 355 16.24 3.29 -17.65
C GLN A 355 16.30 2.06 -18.55
N ASP A 356 17.39 1.86 -19.30
CA ASP A 356 17.55 0.75 -20.26
C ASP A 356 17.53 -0.61 -19.54
N PHE A 357 18.14 -0.71 -18.37
CA PHE A 357 18.11 -1.92 -17.55
C PHE A 357 16.68 -2.25 -17.12
N PHE A 358 15.96 -1.28 -16.56
CA PHE A 358 14.59 -1.50 -16.10
C PHE A 358 13.61 -1.68 -17.26
N LEU A 359 13.85 -1.08 -18.43
CA LEU A 359 13.06 -1.32 -19.64
C LEU A 359 13.22 -2.78 -20.12
N ARG A 360 14.46 -3.29 -20.18
CA ARG A 360 14.68 -4.72 -20.52
C ARG A 360 14.01 -5.65 -19.51
N MET A 361 14.14 -5.33 -18.21
CA MET A 361 13.49 -6.12 -17.16
C MET A 361 11.96 -6.10 -17.29
N ALA A 362 11.34 -4.93 -17.55
CA ALA A 362 9.90 -4.81 -17.75
C ALA A 362 9.43 -5.61 -18.96
N ARG A 363 10.11 -5.49 -20.12
CA ARG A 363 9.78 -6.24 -21.33
C ARG A 363 9.83 -7.74 -21.09
N ARG A 364 10.91 -8.23 -20.49
CA ARG A 364 11.07 -9.63 -20.16
C ARG A 364 10.00 -10.14 -19.18
N ALA A 365 9.70 -9.36 -18.15
CA ALA A 365 8.64 -9.70 -17.21
C ALA A 365 7.28 -9.79 -17.91
N GLY A 366 6.97 -8.85 -18.82
CA GLY A 366 5.72 -8.86 -19.58
C GLY A 366 5.58 -10.06 -20.51
N GLU A 367 6.68 -10.51 -21.13
CA GLU A 367 6.74 -11.69 -21.99
C GLU A 367 6.61 -13.00 -21.19
N GLU A 368 7.28 -13.09 -20.04
CA GLU A 368 7.34 -14.29 -19.21
C GLU A 368 6.21 -14.38 -18.15
N TRP A 369 5.36 -13.35 -18.05
CA TRP A 369 4.34 -13.25 -16.99
C TRP A 369 3.35 -14.42 -16.97
N LEU A 370 2.96 -14.93 -18.12
CA LEU A 370 2.05 -16.10 -18.22
C LEU A 370 2.78 -17.45 -18.07
N GLY A 371 4.05 -17.43 -17.66
CA GLY A 371 4.87 -18.62 -17.42
C GLY A 371 4.82 -19.12 -15.99
N ASP A 372 5.77 -19.99 -15.66
CA ASP A 372 5.95 -20.62 -14.35
C ASP A 372 6.54 -19.71 -13.27
N GLN A 373 7.19 -18.61 -13.67
CA GLN A 373 7.85 -17.65 -12.79
C GLN A 373 6.97 -16.43 -12.43
N GLN A 374 5.66 -16.52 -12.60
CA GLN A 374 4.73 -15.41 -12.38
C GLN A 374 4.84 -14.79 -10.97
N VAL A 375 4.95 -15.62 -9.92
CA VAL A 375 5.05 -15.16 -8.52
C VAL A 375 6.40 -14.45 -8.30
N GLU A 376 7.48 -15.04 -8.79
CA GLU A 376 8.84 -14.49 -8.69
C GLU A 376 8.93 -13.13 -9.40
N TRP A 377 8.36 -13.02 -10.61
CA TRP A 377 8.25 -11.73 -11.29
C TRP A 377 7.43 -10.72 -10.50
N GLY A 378 6.30 -11.12 -9.94
CA GLY A 378 5.46 -10.25 -9.11
C GLY A 378 6.21 -9.66 -7.92
N ASP A 379 6.98 -10.47 -7.21
CA ASP A 379 7.77 -10.05 -6.05
C ASP A 379 8.97 -9.19 -6.47
N ARG A 380 9.69 -9.57 -7.53
CA ARG A 380 10.83 -8.83 -8.06
C ARG A 380 10.43 -7.44 -8.55
N LEU A 381 9.38 -7.34 -9.36
CA LEU A 381 8.89 -6.06 -9.86
C LEU A 381 8.38 -5.16 -8.72
N ALA A 382 7.72 -5.74 -7.71
CA ALA A 382 7.26 -5.00 -6.54
C ALA A 382 8.44 -4.46 -5.70
N ALA A 383 9.52 -5.23 -5.55
CA ALA A 383 10.71 -4.81 -4.82
C ALA A 383 11.50 -3.70 -5.53
N ASP A 384 11.43 -3.64 -6.87
CA ASP A 384 12.11 -2.64 -7.70
C ASP A 384 11.19 -1.49 -8.14
N PHE A 385 9.99 -1.38 -7.59
CA PHE A 385 8.98 -0.46 -8.10
C PHE A 385 9.40 1.01 -8.08
N ASP A 386 10.14 1.45 -7.05
CA ASP A 386 10.69 2.82 -6.99
C ASP A 386 11.71 3.08 -8.11
N ASN A 387 12.48 2.08 -8.49
CA ASN A 387 13.39 2.18 -9.64
C ASN A 387 12.63 2.26 -10.97
N PHE A 388 11.53 1.52 -11.13
CA PHE A 388 10.67 1.65 -12.29
C PHE A 388 10.04 3.03 -12.41
N ARG A 389 9.61 3.63 -11.30
CA ARG A 389 9.11 5.02 -11.29
C ARG A 389 10.17 5.99 -11.79
N VAL A 390 11.41 5.88 -11.29
CA VAL A 390 12.53 6.72 -11.74
C VAL A 390 12.84 6.50 -13.23
N ALA A 391 12.77 5.27 -13.72
CA ALA A 391 12.96 4.95 -15.12
C ALA A 391 11.85 5.55 -16.02
N MET A 392 10.59 5.50 -15.58
CA MET A 392 9.44 6.10 -16.26
C MET A 392 9.52 7.63 -16.24
N ASP A 393 9.87 8.26 -15.11
CA ASP A 393 10.10 9.70 -15.02
C ASP A 393 11.17 10.16 -16.01
N PHE A 394 12.28 9.43 -16.09
CA PHE A 394 13.36 9.74 -17.02
C PHE A 394 12.92 9.56 -18.48
N ALA A 395 12.16 8.50 -18.79
CA ALA A 395 11.65 8.23 -20.14
C ALA A 395 10.67 9.33 -20.62
N VAL A 396 9.79 9.81 -19.74
CA VAL A 396 8.86 10.90 -20.04
C VAL A 396 9.62 12.24 -20.23
N ALA A 397 10.64 12.50 -19.42
CA ALA A 397 11.45 13.72 -19.54
C ALA A 397 12.40 13.72 -20.75
N HIS A 398 12.80 12.52 -21.22
CA HIS A 398 13.74 12.33 -22.34
C HIS A 398 13.16 11.31 -23.32
N PRO A 399 12.10 11.64 -24.05
CA PRO A 399 11.43 10.71 -24.97
C PRO A 399 12.41 10.10 -25.98
N SER A 400 12.40 8.78 -26.08
CA SER A 400 13.25 8.05 -27.02
C SER A 400 12.68 6.65 -27.30
N ASP A 401 12.44 6.38 -28.58
CA ASP A 401 12.12 5.04 -29.11
C ASP A 401 11.05 4.24 -28.35
N GLY A 402 10.01 4.91 -27.82
CA GLY A 402 8.91 4.27 -27.11
C GLY A 402 9.29 3.71 -25.73
N ALA A 403 10.36 4.17 -25.11
CA ALA A 403 10.84 3.66 -23.84
C ALA A 403 9.80 3.82 -22.71
N GLY A 404 9.09 4.96 -22.68
CA GLY A 404 8.00 5.22 -21.73
C GLY A 404 6.88 4.19 -21.87
N TYR A 405 6.42 3.96 -23.08
CA TYR A 405 5.44 2.91 -23.37
C TYR A 405 5.94 1.52 -23.04
N GLY A 406 7.19 1.19 -23.43
CA GLY A 406 7.77 -0.13 -23.16
C GLY A 406 7.84 -0.47 -21.66
N LEU A 407 8.17 0.51 -20.81
CA LEU A 407 8.15 0.34 -19.34
C LEU A 407 6.73 0.05 -18.85
N VAL A 408 5.75 0.89 -19.22
CA VAL A 408 4.36 0.73 -18.73
C VAL A 408 3.75 -0.57 -19.26
N ASN A 409 3.94 -0.88 -20.54
CA ASN A 409 3.43 -2.09 -21.19
C ASN A 409 4.04 -3.36 -20.57
N GLY A 410 5.35 -3.37 -20.32
CA GLY A 410 6.03 -4.53 -19.74
C GLY A 410 5.61 -4.83 -18.31
N LEU A 411 5.13 -3.84 -17.57
CA LEU A 411 4.65 -3.98 -16.19
C LEU A 411 3.17 -4.39 -16.11
N TRP A 412 2.52 -4.80 -17.20
CA TRP A 412 1.08 -5.07 -17.24
C TRP A 412 0.61 -6.06 -16.17
N GLY A 413 1.38 -7.09 -15.92
CA GLY A 413 1.07 -8.10 -14.92
C GLY A 413 1.17 -7.55 -13.48
N LEU A 414 2.14 -6.68 -13.20
CA LEU A 414 2.25 -6.00 -11.91
C LEU A 414 1.05 -5.07 -11.65
N TRP A 415 0.65 -4.29 -12.67
CA TRP A 415 -0.48 -3.38 -12.55
C TRP A 415 -1.76 -4.11 -12.17
N LEU A 416 -2.04 -5.24 -12.83
CA LEU A 416 -3.21 -6.08 -12.55
C LEU A 416 -3.06 -6.82 -11.20
N GLY A 417 -1.96 -7.51 -10.98
CA GLY A 417 -1.77 -8.36 -9.80
C GLY A 417 -1.72 -7.60 -8.47
N LYS A 418 -1.20 -6.35 -8.49
CA LYS A 418 -1.15 -5.50 -7.29
C LYS A 418 -2.25 -4.42 -7.28
N SER A 419 -3.20 -4.47 -8.21
CA SER A 419 -4.34 -3.53 -8.33
C SER A 419 -3.92 -2.05 -8.40
N ARG A 420 -2.85 -1.74 -9.17
CA ARG A 420 -2.32 -0.38 -9.36
C ARG A 420 -2.77 0.22 -10.70
N LEU A 421 -4.05 0.07 -11.03
CA LEU A 421 -4.58 0.39 -12.36
C LEU A 421 -4.63 1.90 -12.63
N THR A 422 -4.93 2.71 -11.62
CA THR A 422 -5.00 4.16 -11.73
C THR A 422 -3.60 4.75 -11.94
N GLU A 423 -2.58 4.25 -11.22
CA GLU A 423 -1.20 4.66 -11.42
C GLU A 423 -0.71 4.31 -12.84
N ALA A 424 -1.03 3.09 -13.31
CA ALA A 424 -0.72 2.67 -14.68
C ALA A 424 -1.32 3.60 -15.74
N ARG A 425 -2.60 3.96 -15.60
CA ARG A 425 -3.30 4.86 -16.53
C ARG A 425 -2.65 6.25 -16.57
N ARG A 426 -2.26 6.79 -15.41
CA ARG A 426 -1.56 8.08 -15.35
C ARG A 426 -0.20 8.03 -16.06
N TRP A 427 0.57 6.96 -15.88
CA TRP A 427 1.83 6.77 -16.61
C TRP A 427 1.61 6.65 -18.12
N ILE A 428 0.55 5.96 -18.54
CA ILE A 428 0.15 5.90 -19.95
C ILE A 428 -0.16 7.31 -20.49
N GLU A 429 -0.94 8.10 -19.76
CA GLU A 429 -1.28 9.49 -20.16
C GLU A 429 -0.01 10.37 -20.28
N LYS A 430 0.91 10.28 -19.33
CA LYS A 430 2.20 10.98 -19.39
C LYS A 430 3.03 10.56 -20.62
N ALA A 431 3.10 9.27 -20.92
CA ALA A 431 3.78 8.77 -22.10
C ALA A 431 3.11 9.26 -23.40
N LEU A 432 1.77 9.30 -23.45
CA LEU A 432 1.00 9.81 -24.59
C LEU A 432 1.22 11.30 -24.85
N VAL A 433 1.50 12.07 -23.81
CA VAL A 433 1.87 13.50 -23.95
C VAL A 433 3.32 13.65 -24.41
N ALA A 434 4.22 12.80 -23.89
CA ALA A 434 5.64 12.87 -24.22
C ALA A 434 5.96 12.38 -25.64
N GLU A 435 5.28 11.33 -26.11
CA GLU A 435 5.48 10.70 -27.41
C GLU A 435 4.11 10.54 -28.12
N PRO A 436 3.57 11.61 -28.74
CA PRO A 436 2.22 11.61 -29.31
C PRO A 436 2.11 10.87 -30.67
N GLU A 437 3.21 10.58 -31.33
CA GLU A 437 3.20 9.95 -32.65
C GLU A 437 2.75 8.48 -32.58
N PRO A 438 1.91 8.03 -33.56
CA PRO A 438 1.45 6.65 -33.58
C PRO A 438 2.59 5.63 -33.66
N SER A 439 2.59 4.68 -32.72
CA SER A 439 3.51 3.54 -32.68
C SER A 439 2.81 2.30 -32.19
N VAL A 440 3.41 1.13 -32.41
CA VAL A 440 2.88 -0.15 -31.89
C VAL A 440 2.84 -0.12 -30.37
N GLU A 441 3.88 0.37 -29.73
CA GLU A 441 3.99 0.52 -28.28
C GLU A 441 2.89 1.46 -27.73
N GLN A 442 2.60 2.56 -28.42
CA GLN A 442 1.49 3.45 -28.07
C GLN A 442 0.14 2.74 -28.18
N GLY A 443 -0.09 1.97 -29.25
CA GLY A 443 -1.32 1.21 -29.45
C GLY A 443 -1.53 0.17 -28.34
N ILE A 444 -0.46 -0.51 -27.90
CA ILE A 444 -0.47 -1.44 -26.78
C ILE A 444 -0.78 -0.70 -25.45
N ALA A 445 -0.17 0.46 -25.23
CA ALA A 445 -0.43 1.26 -24.02
C ALA A 445 -1.89 1.74 -23.95
N LEU A 446 -2.44 2.22 -25.07
CA LEU A 446 -3.85 2.60 -25.17
C LEU A 446 -4.79 1.42 -24.91
N TYR A 447 -4.45 0.23 -25.43
CA TYR A 447 -5.19 -1.01 -25.11
C TYR A 447 -5.20 -1.29 -23.61
N TYR A 448 -4.05 -1.27 -22.94
CA TYR A 448 -3.97 -1.50 -21.50
C TYR A 448 -4.71 -0.41 -20.70
N GLY A 449 -4.56 0.86 -21.08
CA GLY A 449 -5.27 1.97 -20.44
C GLY A 449 -6.79 1.83 -20.54
N ALA A 450 -7.29 1.45 -21.73
CA ALA A 450 -8.70 1.14 -21.95
C ALA A 450 -9.15 -0.09 -21.12
N TYR A 451 -8.37 -1.15 -21.14
CA TYR A 451 -8.65 -2.37 -20.38
C TYR A 451 -8.73 -2.11 -18.87
N TYR A 452 -7.79 -1.36 -18.30
CA TYR A 452 -7.80 -1.01 -16.88
C TYR A 452 -9.00 -0.16 -16.50
N GLY A 453 -9.34 0.85 -17.31
CA GLY A 453 -10.52 1.67 -17.07
C GLY A 453 -11.82 0.88 -17.15
N LEU A 454 -11.94 -0.08 -18.08
CA LEU A 454 -13.10 -0.96 -18.16
C LEU A 454 -13.22 -1.88 -16.94
N ILE A 455 -12.12 -2.46 -16.44
CA ILE A 455 -12.12 -3.23 -15.18
C ILE A 455 -12.61 -2.37 -14.01
N GLN A 456 -12.21 -1.09 -13.96
CA GLN A 456 -12.63 -0.15 -12.94
C GLN A 456 -14.05 0.42 -13.17
N ALA A 457 -14.75 -0.03 -14.20
CA ALA A 457 -16.07 0.45 -14.64
C ALA A 457 -16.12 1.97 -14.89
N ASP A 458 -15.00 2.55 -15.34
CA ASP A 458 -14.88 3.97 -15.67
C ASP A 458 -15.53 4.28 -17.03
N ARG A 459 -16.53 5.18 -17.03
CA ARG A 459 -17.26 5.57 -18.23
C ARG A 459 -16.48 6.48 -19.15
N GLU A 460 -15.44 7.14 -18.68
CA GLU A 460 -14.60 8.03 -19.48
C GLU A 460 -13.59 7.27 -20.36
N THR A 461 -13.46 5.96 -20.13
CA THR A 461 -12.55 5.06 -20.87
C THR A 461 -12.80 5.04 -22.39
N GLY A 462 -14.01 5.36 -22.84
CA GLY A 462 -14.38 5.34 -24.28
C GLY A 462 -13.47 6.20 -25.17
N ASP A 463 -12.79 7.21 -24.64
CA ASP A 463 -11.78 7.97 -25.40
C ASP A 463 -10.54 7.12 -25.70
N MET A 464 -9.99 6.42 -24.71
CA MET A 464 -8.86 5.51 -24.92
C MET A 464 -9.20 4.37 -25.89
N VAL A 465 -10.43 3.83 -25.82
CA VAL A 465 -10.92 2.80 -26.76
C VAL A 465 -10.88 3.34 -28.19
N ARG A 466 -11.42 4.55 -28.45
CA ARG A 466 -11.41 5.18 -29.76
C ARG A 466 -9.98 5.46 -30.27
N ARG A 467 -9.10 5.96 -29.40
CA ARG A 467 -7.70 6.24 -29.74
C ARG A 467 -6.92 4.96 -30.05
N CYS A 468 -7.14 3.88 -29.28
CA CYS A 468 -6.55 2.57 -29.58
C CYS A 468 -6.90 2.12 -31.00
N ARG A 469 -8.16 2.22 -31.38
CA ARG A 469 -8.61 1.91 -32.74
C ARG A 469 -7.97 2.80 -33.79
N ALA A 470 -7.94 4.11 -33.57
CA ALA A 470 -7.36 5.06 -34.52
C ALA A 470 -5.87 4.77 -34.78
N VAL A 471 -5.09 4.40 -33.74
CA VAL A 471 -3.68 4.00 -33.91
C VAL A 471 -3.57 2.70 -34.70
N ALA A 472 -4.40 1.71 -34.43
CA ALA A 472 -4.41 0.43 -35.16
C ALA A 472 -4.74 0.63 -36.65
N GLU A 473 -5.67 1.54 -36.97
CA GLU A 473 -6.03 1.92 -38.34
C GLU A 473 -4.90 2.72 -39.03
N ALA A 474 -4.28 3.66 -38.34
CA ALA A 474 -3.19 4.50 -38.87
C ALA A 474 -1.93 3.70 -39.22
N LEU A 475 -1.63 2.65 -38.42
CA LEU A 475 -0.46 1.78 -38.64
C LEU A 475 -0.76 0.60 -39.56
N ASP A 476 -2.01 0.36 -39.94
CA ASP A 476 -2.48 -0.81 -40.72
C ASP A 476 -2.04 -2.16 -40.06
N ASP A 477 -2.07 -2.24 -38.72
CA ASP A 477 -1.52 -3.33 -37.93
C ASP A 477 -2.63 -4.27 -37.43
N ASP A 478 -2.60 -5.53 -37.83
CA ASP A 478 -3.62 -6.54 -37.49
C ASP A 478 -3.58 -6.98 -36.05
N PHE A 479 -2.39 -6.96 -35.41
CA PHE A 479 -2.25 -7.27 -33.97
C PHE A 479 -2.94 -6.18 -33.12
N LEU A 480 -2.71 -4.91 -33.44
CA LEU A 480 -3.39 -3.81 -32.76
C LEU A 480 -4.89 -3.78 -33.05
N ARG A 481 -5.32 -4.13 -34.28
CA ARG A 481 -6.76 -4.26 -34.61
C ARG A 481 -7.46 -5.28 -33.75
N ALA A 482 -6.83 -6.44 -33.51
CA ALA A 482 -7.39 -7.45 -32.63
C ALA A 482 -7.55 -6.95 -31.20
N ARG A 483 -6.57 -6.23 -30.67
CA ARG A 483 -6.61 -5.61 -29.32
C ARG A 483 -7.63 -4.48 -29.23
N ALA A 484 -7.72 -3.61 -30.24
CA ALA A 484 -8.72 -2.55 -30.30
C ALA A 484 -10.13 -3.13 -30.31
N LEU A 485 -10.38 -4.14 -31.16
CA LEU A 485 -11.68 -4.81 -31.20
C LEU A 485 -12.02 -5.50 -29.86
N TYR A 486 -11.01 -6.02 -29.15
CA TYR A 486 -11.22 -6.59 -27.83
C TYR A 486 -11.74 -5.57 -26.83
N VAL A 487 -11.10 -4.39 -26.70
CA VAL A 487 -11.55 -3.37 -25.72
C VAL A 487 -12.89 -2.75 -26.14
N GLU A 488 -13.18 -2.60 -27.43
CA GLU A 488 -14.49 -2.20 -27.93
C GLU A 488 -15.57 -3.20 -27.54
N THR A 489 -15.27 -4.48 -27.69
CA THR A 489 -16.20 -5.57 -27.33
C THR A 489 -16.39 -5.66 -25.83
N TYR A 490 -15.35 -5.41 -25.04
CA TYR A 490 -15.44 -5.34 -23.58
C TYR A 490 -16.27 -4.12 -23.15
N GLU A 491 -16.10 -2.97 -23.79
CA GLU A 491 -16.96 -1.79 -23.58
C GLU A 491 -18.42 -2.10 -23.87
N MET A 492 -18.72 -2.83 -24.95
CA MET A 492 -20.07 -3.30 -25.26
C MET A 492 -20.62 -4.22 -24.15
N LEU A 493 -19.82 -5.13 -23.61
CA LEU A 493 -20.22 -6.02 -22.51
C LEU A 493 -20.60 -5.23 -21.25
N MET A 494 -19.86 -4.16 -20.97
CA MET A 494 -20.10 -3.34 -19.77
C MET A 494 -21.35 -2.48 -19.90
N TRP A 495 -21.63 -1.93 -21.09
CA TRP A 495 -22.63 -0.86 -21.24
C TRP A 495 -23.79 -1.19 -22.17
N SER A 496 -23.66 -2.15 -23.09
CA SER A 496 -24.73 -2.53 -24.01
C SER A 496 -25.80 -3.39 -23.32
N ARG A 497 -27.02 -3.33 -23.85
CA ARG A 497 -28.11 -4.25 -23.49
C ARG A 497 -28.32 -5.34 -24.54
N ASP A 498 -27.59 -5.28 -25.64
CA ASP A 498 -27.69 -6.22 -26.75
C ASP A 498 -26.73 -7.39 -26.54
N THR A 499 -27.20 -8.41 -25.84
CA THR A 499 -26.42 -9.60 -25.50
C THR A 499 -25.98 -10.38 -26.74
N GLU A 500 -26.84 -10.51 -27.74
CA GLU A 500 -26.54 -11.30 -28.94
C GLU A 500 -25.42 -10.67 -29.74
N ARG A 501 -25.51 -9.36 -29.98
CA ARG A 501 -24.47 -8.58 -30.65
C ARG A 501 -23.13 -8.61 -29.91
N THR A 502 -23.16 -8.48 -28.57
CA THR A 502 -21.96 -8.52 -27.74
C THR A 502 -21.25 -9.88 -27.85
N LEU A 503 -21.98 -10.98 -27.71
CA LEU A 503 -21.41 -12.34 -27.84
C LEU A 503 -20.90 -12.63 -29.26
N ALA A 504 -21.60 -12.15 -30.32
CA ALA A 504 -21.14 -12.27 -31.69
C ALA A 504 -19.83 -11.51 -31.92
N SER A 505 -19.68 -10.28 -31.36
CA SER A 505 -18.45 -9.50 -31.41
C SER A 505 -17.30 -10.21 -30.70
N TYR A 506 -17.50 -10.81 -29.52
CA TYR A 506 -16.48 -11.62 -28.85
C TYR A 506 -16.03 -12.83 -29.68
N LYS A 507 -16.94 -13.49 -30.38
CA LYS A 507 -16.59 -14.60 -31.27
C LYS A 507 -15.66 -14.16 -32.40
N GLN A 508 -15.91 -13.01 -33.00
CA GLN A 508 -15.05 -12.41 -34.03
C GLN A 508 -13.68 -12.01 -33.45
N THR A 509 -13.69 -11.31 -32.31
CA THR A 509 -12.49 -10.88 -31.62
C THR A 509 -11.57 -12.07 -31.29
N ARG A 510 -12.12 -13.17 -30.79
CA ARG A 510 -11.35 -14.38 -30.48
C ARG A 510 -10.70 -15.01 -31.70
N GLN A 511 -11.34 -14.96 -32.86
CA GLN A 511 -10.72 -15.45 -34.08
C GLN A 511 -9.47 -14.66 -34.47
N LEU A 512 -9.53 -13.34 -34.34
CA LEU A 512 -8.39 -12.45 -34.63
C LEU A 512 -7.28 -12.64 -33.57
N LEU A 513 -7.61 -12.73 -32.28
CA LEU A 513 -6.64 -12.95 -31.21
C LEU A 513 -5.95 -14.31 -31.32
N LYS A 514 -6.67 -15.37 -31.75
CA LYS A 514 -6.05 -16.67 -32.07
C LYS A 514 -5.10 -16.59 -33.25
N ALA A 515 -5.45 -15.84 -34.26
CA ALA A 515 -4.60 -15.67 -35.46
C ALA A 515 -3.33 -14.86 -35.14
N SER A 516 -3.41 -13.86 -34.26
CA SER A 516 -2.25 -13.06 -33.82
C SER A 516 -1.37 -13.75 -32.77
N GLY A 517 -1.84 -14.85 -32.16
CA GLY A 517 -1.14 -15.53 -31.05
C GLY A 517 -1.14 -14.75 -29.73
N ASP A 518 -2.01 -13.76 -29.56
CA ASP A 518 -2.06 -12.91 -28.35
C ASP A 518 -2.85 -13.61 -27.24
N VAL A 519 -2.14 -14.25 -26.35
CA VAL A 519 -2.70 -15.14 -25.32
C VAL A 519 -3.49 -14.36 -24.25
N PHE A 520 -2.96 -13.23 -23.76
CA PHE A 520 -3.58 -12.52 -22.64
C PHE A 520 -5.01 -12.02 -22.97
N PRO A 521 -5.26 -11.20 -24.01
CA PRO A 521 -6.60 -10.74 -24.34
C PRO A 521 -7.52 -11.88 -24.81
N LEU A 522 -6.96 -12.95 -25.38
CA LEU A 522 -7.73 -14.14 -25.74
C LEU A 522 -8.32 -14.82 -24.50
N VAL A 523 -7.49 -15.08 -23.48
CA VAL A 523 -7.92 -15.69 -22.21
C VAL A 523 -8.88 -14.77 -21.47
N ALA A 524 -8.55 -13.46 -21.38
CA ALA A 524 -9.43 -12.47 -20.79
C ALA A 524 -10.79 -12.39 -21.49
N GLY A 525 -10.85 -12.57 -22.81
CA GLY A 525 -12.10 -12.64 -23.57
C GLY A 525 -12.95 -13.86 -23.20
N TYR A 526 -12.34 -15.01 -22.98
CA TYR A 526 -13.05 -16.19 -22.47
C TYR A 526 -13.59 -15.97 -21.05
N ILE A 527 -12.78 -15.36 -20.16
CA ILE A 527 -13.22 -15.02 -18.79
C ILE A 527 -14.45 -14.13 -18.85
N ASN A 528 -14.37 -13.04 -19.62
CA ASN A 528 -15.45 -12.06 -19.72
C ASN A 528 -16.74 -12.69 -20.25
N THR A 529 -16.66 -13.54 -21.30
CA THR A 529 -17.85 -14.19 -21.86
C THR A 529 -18.42 -15.27 -20.94
N ALA A 530 -17.60 -16.05 -20.24
CA ALA A 530 -18.06 -17.03 -19.27
C ALA A 530 -18.80 -16.38 -18.10
N VAL A 531 -18.20 -15.34 -17.49
CA VAL A 531 -18.82 -14.57 -16.39
C VAL A 531 -20.12 -13.91 -16.87
N TYR A 532 -20.10 -13.30 -18.06
CA TYR A 532 -21.28 -12.65 -18.63
C TYR A 532 -22.42 -13.64 -18.84
N GLN A 533 -22.17 -14.80 -19.45
CA GLN A 533 -23.18 -15.81 -19.70
C GLN A 533 -23.77 -16.39 -18.41
N ALA A 534 -22.92 -16.71 -17.44
CA ALA A 534 -23.37 -17.17 -16.12
C ALA A 534 -24.29 -16.14 -15.44
N ALA A 535 -23.87 -14.88 -15.43
CA ALA A 535 -24.62 -13.76 -14.83
C ALA A 535 -25.98 -13.49 -15.52
N HIS A 536 -26.14 -13.86 -16.79
CA HIS A 536 -27.37 -13.69 -17.57
C HIS A 536 -28.20 -15.00 -17.73
N GLY A 537 -27.98 -16.00 -16.87
CA GLY A 537 -28.79 -17.21 -16.81
C GLY A 537 -28.50 -18.24 -17.91
N ASN A 538 -27.29 -18.22 -18.48
CA ASN A 538 -26.81 -19.25 -19.41
C ASN A 538 -25.59 -20.02 -18.87
N PRO A 539 -25.74 -20.79 -17.75
CA PRO A 539 -24.64 -21.51 -17.13
C PRO A 539 -24.00 -22.56 -18.07
N ALA A 540 -24.80 -23.23 -18.88
CA ALA A 540 -24.29 -24.19 -19.85
C ALA A 540 -23.40 -23.53 -20.92
N GLY A 541 -23.70 -22.29 -21.32
CA GLY A 541 -22.86 -21.50 -22.20
C GLY A 541 -21.55 -21.12 -21.51
N ALA A 542 -21.63 -20.65 -20.25
CA ALA A 542 -20.47 -20.30 -19.44
C ALA A 542 -19.51 -21.47 -19.25
N LEU A 543 -20.02 -22.67 -18.94
CA LEU A 543 -19.20 -23.90 -18.80
C LEU A 543 -18.47 -24.26 -20.09
N ARG A 544 -19.13 -24.12 -21.25
CA ARG A 544 -18.45 -24.33 -22.55
C ARG A 544 -17.30 -23.35 -22.78
N GLU A 545 -17.50 -22.08 -22.47
CA GLU A 545 -16.43 -21.08 -22.57
C GLU A 545 -15.22 -21.43 -21.67
N VAL A 546 -15.50 -21.91 -20.46
CA VAL A 546 -14.46 -22.38 -19.53
C VAL A 546 -13.69 -23.57 -20.12
N ASP A 547 -14.39 -24.60 -20.64
CA ASP A 547 -13.77 -25.80 -21.19
C ASP A 547 -12.94 -25.48 -22.44
N ASP A 548 -13.46 -24.64 -23.34
CA ASP A 548 -12.75 -24.18 -24.55
C ASP A 548 -11.46 -23.42 -24.19
N CYS A 549 -11.51 -22.54 -23.15
CA CYS A 549 -10.34 -21.83 -22.69
C CYS A 549 -9.29 -22.78 -22.08
N LEU A 550 -9.71 -23.69 -21.20
CA LEU A 550 -8.82 -24.65 -20.57
C LEU A 550 -8.17 -25.61 -21.59
N GLN A 551 -8.90 -25.97 -22.65
CA GLN A 551 -8.34 -26.70 -23.77
C GLN A 551 -7.25 -25.88 -24.49
N HIS A 552 -7.48 -24.59 -24.71
CA HIS A 552 -6.47 -23.72 -25.29
C HIS A 552 -5.22 -23.60 -24.38
N LEU A 553 -5.41 -23.43 -23.06
CA LEU A 553 -4.34 -23.37 -22.07
C LEU A 553 -3.62 -24.70 -21.83
N SER A 554 -4.10 -25.82 -22.38
CA SER A 554 -3.40 -27.11 -22.24
C SER A 554 -1.99 -27.11 -22.84
N HIS A 555 -1.73 -26.23 -23.79
CA HIS A 555 -0.41 -26.00 -24.39
C HIS A 555 0.52 -25.11 -23.56
N ILE A 556 0.00 -24.47 -22.50
CA ILE A 556 0.75 -23.61 -21.56
C ILE A 556 0.49 -24.15 -20.15
N PRO A 557 1.10 -25.27 -19.76
CA PRO A 557 0.75 -26.00 -18.54
C PRO A 557 1.00 -25.24 -17.24
N HIS A 558 1.94 -24.30 -17.25
CA HIS A 558 2.34 -23.51 -16.06
C HIS A 558 1.60 -22.18 -15.94
N GLU A 559 0.78 -21.81 -16.91
CA GLU A 559 -0.04 -20.61 -16.85
C GLU A 559 -1.05 -20.75 -15.70
N ARG A 560 -1.04 -19.82 -14.75
CA ARG A 560 -1.84 -19.88 -13.52
C ARG A 560 -2.97 -18.85 -13.50
N TRP A 561 -2.73 -17.66 -14.04
CA TRP A 561 -3.69 -16.56 -13.98
C TRP A 561 -5.01 -16.90 -14.67
N GLY A 562 -4.98 -17.26 -15.93
CA GLY A 562 -6.18 -17.64 -16.70
C GLY A 562 -6.89 -18.84 -16.11
N ARG A 563 -6.14 -19.86 -15.65
CA ARG A 563 -6.72 -21.05 -14.99
C ARG A 563 -7.47 -20.71 -13.72
N ASN A 564 -6.93 -19.79 -12.91
CA ASN A 564 -7.61 -19.31 -11.71
C ASN A 564 -8.92 -18.60 -12.07
N TYR A 565 -8.89 -17.67 -13.03
CA TYR A 565 -10.10 -16.97 -13.47
C TYR A 565 -11.12 -17.89 -14.16
N MET A 566 -10.67 -18.90 -14.90
CA MET A 566 -11.56 -19.91 -15.42
C MET A 566 -12.21 -20.76 -14.31
N THR A 567 -11.46 -21.03 -13.24
CA THR A 567 -12.03 -21.72 -12.07
C THR A 567 -13.07 -20.85 -11.37
N ILE A 568 -12.84 -19.54 -11.23
CA ILE A 568 -13.82 -18.58 -10.69
C ILE A 568 -15.08 -18.54 -11.57
N ALA A 569 -14.92 -18.46 -12.89
CA ALA A 569 -16.03 -18.47 -13.83
C ALA A 569 -16.82 -19.79 -13.75
N ARG A 570 -16.15 -20.93 -13.53
CA ARG A 570 -16.79 -22.23 -13.30
C ARG A 570 -17.55 -22.26 -11.98
N VAL A 571 -17.00 -21.72 -10.91
CA VAL A 571 -17.68 -21.58 -9.59
C VAL A 571 -18.98 -20.79 -9.76
N LEU A 572 -18.93 -19.67 -10.46
CA LEU A 572 -20.10 -18.85 -10.75
C LEU A 572 -21.12 -19.60 -11.62
N ALA A 573 -20.67 -20.29 -12.67
CA ALA A 573 -21.52 -21.04 -13.57
C ALA A 573 -22.23 -22.21 -12.86
N LEU A 574 -21.52 -22.98 -12.04
CA LEU A 574 -22.09 -24.06 -11.22
C LEU A 574 -23.11 -23.54 -10.21
N TRP A 575 -22.83 -22.39 -9.58
CA TRP A 575 -23.81 -21.73 -8.71
C TRP A 575 -25.07 -21.34 -9.50
N ALA A 576 -24.93 -20.72 -10.67
CA ALA A 576 -26.04 -20.30 -11.52
C ALA A 576 -26.86 -21.49 -12.09
N ASP A 577 -26.22 -22.66 -12.23
CA ASP A 577 -26.87 -23.93 -12.62
C ASP A 577 -27.62 -24.62 -11.46
N GLY A 578 -27.46 -24.12 -10.22
CA GLY A 578 -28.03 -24.73 -9.01
C GLY A 578 -27.16 -25.84 -8.39
N SER A 579 -25.98 -26.13 -8.95
CA SER A 579 -24.99 -27.09 -8.44
C SER A 579 -24.16 -26.50 -7.30
N THR A 580 -24.82 -26.00 -6.25
CA THR A 580 -24.19 -25.20 -5.16
C THR A 580 -23.12 -25.95 -4.40
N ALA A 581 -23.30 -27.25 -4.14
CA ALA A 581 -22.31 -28.07 -3.42
C ALA A 581 -20.99 -28.20 -4.20
N GLU A 582 -21.06 -28.42 -5.53
CA GLU A 582 -19.88 -28.51 -6.39
C GLU A 582 -19.19 -27.15 -6.53
N SER A 583 -19.98 -26.06 -6.65
CA SER A 583 -19.50 -24.69 -6.64
C SER A 583 -18.68 -24.37 -5.39
N ARG A 584 -19.22 -24.71 -4.20
CA ARG A 584 -18.54 -24.49 -2.91
C ARG A 584 -17.25 -25.29 -2.80
N GLU A 585 -17.26 -26.56 -3.13
CA GLU A 585 -16.09 -27.42 -3.06
C GLU A 585 -14.97 -26.92 -3.98
N LEU A 586 -15.33 -26.52 -5.19
CA LEU A 586 -14.36 -25.97 -6.14
C LEU A 586 -13.80 -24.62 -5.66
N GLY A 587 -14.65 -23.72 -5.16
CA GLY A 587 -14.23 -22.43 -4.63
C GLY A 587 -13.30 -22.55 -3.42
N ARG A 588 -13.61 -23.46 -2.49
CA ARG A 588 -12.75 -23.73 -1.32
C ARG A 588 -11.36 -24.23 -1.72
N ARG A 589 -11.28 -25.12 -2.71
CA ARG A 589 -9.98 -25.66 -3.17
C ARG A 589 -9.08 -24.64 -3.82
N MET A 590 -9.63 -23.58 -4.42
CA MET A 590 -8.81 -22.56 -5.08
C MET A 590 -8.29 -21.47 -4.14
N LEU A 591 -8.94 -21.22 -2.99
CA LEU A 591 -8.57 -20.12 -2.09
C LEU A 591 -7.11 -20.13 -1.63
N PRO A 592 -6.50 -21.27 -1.22
CA PRO A 592 -5.09 -21.30 -0.83
C PRO A 592 -4.15 -20.85 -1.95
N SER A 593 -4.39 -21.32 -3.18
CA SER A 593 -3.58 -20.92 -4.34
C SER A 593 -3.71 -19.45 -4.70
N ALA A 594 -4.91 -18.88 -4.58
CA ALA A 594 -5.15 -17.45 -4.80
C ALA A 594 -4.46 -16.58 -3.72
N LEU A 595 -4.41 -17.08 -2.47
CA LEU A 595 -3.67 -16.43 -1.38
C LEU A 595 -2.17 -16.41 -1.64
N ASP A 596 -1.58 -17.54 -2.01
CA ASP A 596 -0.14 -17.67 -2.30
C ASP A 596 0.30 -16.74 -3.46
N GLN A 597 -0.57 -16.52 -4.43
CA GLN A 597 -0.33 -15.60 -5.55
C GLN A 597 -0.56 -14.14 -5.19
N GLY A 598 -1.17 -13.85 -4.03
CA GLY A 598 -1.50 -12.49 -3.58
C GLY A 598 -2.53 -11.79 -4.49
N GLU A 599 -3.33 -12.55 -5.24
CA GLU A 599 -4.33 -12.02 -6.17
C GLU A 599 -5.62 -11.60 -5.46
N THR A 600 -5.69 -10.34 -5.08
CA THR A 600 -6.81 -9.76 -4.31
C THR A 600 -8.16 -9.92 -5.03
N MET A 601 -8.20 -9.76 -6.35
CA MET A 601 -9.43 -9.83 -7.15
C MET A 601 -9.98 -11.25 -7.20
N SER A 602 -9.12 -12.26 -7.37
CA SER A 602 -9.50 -13.68 -7.35
C SER A 602 -10.06 -14.10 -6.00
N LEU A 603 -9.42 -13.66 -4.90
CA LEU A 603 -9.91 -13.90 -3.55
C LEU A 603 -11.28 -13.26 -3.32
N ALA A 604 -11.46 -12.00 -3.71
CA ALA A 604 -12.71 -11.27 -3.56
C ALA A 604 -13.87 -11.98 -4.28
N ALA A 605 -13.67 -12.34 -5.54
CA ALA A 605 -14.67 -13.01 -6.35
C ALA A 605 -15.04 -14.40 -5.81
N THR A 606 -14.05 -15.18 -5.40
CA THR A 606 -14.29 -16.52 -4.85
C THR A 606 -15.09 -16.46 -3.55
N LEU A 607 -14.69 -15.60 -2.62
CA LEU A 607 -15.41 -15.41 -1.35
C LEU A 607 -16.85 -14.90 -1.57
N GLU A 608 -17.05 -14.00 -2.53
CA GLU A 608 -18.36 -13.52 -2.94
C GLU A 608 -19.27 -14.66 -3.37
N PHE A 609 -18.81 -15.50 -4.30
CA PHE A 609 -19.61 -16.61 -4.83
C PHE A 609 -19.80 -17.74 -3.81
N LEU A 610 -18.85 -17.94 -2.91
CA LEU A 610 -19.03 -18.85 -1.75
C LEU A 610 -20.08 -18.31 -0.79
N SER A 611 -20.14 -17.00 -0.56
CA SER A 611 -21.20 -16.35 0.22
C SER A 611 -22.59 -16.58 -0.41
N TRP A 612 -22.71 -16.44 -1.75
CA TRP A 612 -23.97 -16.69 -2.46
C TRP A 612 -24.41 -18.14 -2.34
N SER A 613 -23.46 -19.08 -2.46
CA SER A 613 -23.73 -20.51 -2.28
C SER A 613 -24.20 -20.81 -0.85
N ALA A 614 -23.50 -20.27 0.17
CA ALA A 614 -23.89 -20.45 1.58
C ALA A 614 -25.24 -19.83 1.92
N CYS A 615 -25.58 -18.69 1.32
CA CYS A 615 -26.89 -18.07 1.43
C CYS A 615 -28.00 -18.98 0.88
N GLY A 616 -27.78 -19.59 -0.28
CA GLY A 616 -28.71 -20.55 -0.87
C GLY A 616 -28.93 -21.83 -0.03
N GLU A 617 -27.95 -22.22 0.77
CA GLU A 617 -28.02 -23.35 1.72
C GLU A 617 -28.51 -22.95 3.10
N HIS A 618 -28.99 -21.70 3.28
CA HIS A 618 -29.49 -21.13 4.56
C HIS A 618 -28.43 -21.01 5.66
N GLU A 619 -27.14 -21.05 5.34
CA GLU A 619 -26.04 -20.77 6.26
C GLU A 619 -25.79 -19.24 6.38
N HIS A 620 -26.81 -18.50 6.86
CA HIS A 620 -26.87 -17.04 6.75
C HIS A 620 -25.72 -16.32 7.48
N GLU A 621 -25.30 -16.77 8.67
CA GLU A 621 -24.18 -16.15 9.39
C GLU A 621 -22.87 -16.36 8.66
N HIS A 622 -22.60 -17.59 8.22
CA HIS A 622 -21.42 -17.91 7.41
C HIS A 622 -21.37 -17.07 6.13
N ALA A 623 -22.51 -17.01 5.41
CA ALA A 623 -22.63 -16.18 4.20
C ALA A 623 -22.34 -14.70 4.46
N ALA A 624 -22.86 -14.14 5.56
CA ALA A 624 -22.65 -12.74 5.91
C ALA A 624 -21.18 -12.42 6.28
N ILE A 625 -20.46 -13.35 6.96
CA ILE A 625 -19.02 -13.23 7.24
C ILE A 625 -18.24 -13.17 5.91
N LEU A 626 -18.50 -14.12 5.01
CA LEU A 626 -17.80 -14.18 3.72
C LEU A 626 -18.10 -12.94 2.86
N LEU A 627 -19.35 -12.46 2.85
CA LEU A 627 -19.75 -11.25 2.12
C LEU A 627 -19.03 -10.01 2.67
N GLY A 628 -18.93 -9.87 4.00
CA GLY A 628 -18.18 -8.79 4.63
C GLY A 628 -16.68 -8.82 4.28
N GLY A 629 -16.09 -10.03 4.29
CA GLY A 629 -14.70 -10.22 3.87
C GLY A 629 -14.47 -9.90 2.40
N ALA A 630 -15.34 -10.40 1.52
CA ALA A 630 -15.32 -10.11 0.08
C ALA A 630 -15.43 -8.60 -0.17
N ALA A 631 -16.34 -7.90 0.50
CA ALA A 631 -16.49 -6.45 0.38
C ALA A 631 -15.23 -5.68 0.75
N THR A 632 -14.45 -6.15 1.73
CA THR A 632 -13.17 -5.55 2.09
C THR A 632 -12.13 -5.74 0.98
N LEU A 633 -12.09 -6.91 0.34
CA LEU A 633 -11.20 -7.19 -0.78
C LEU A 633 -11.63 -6.43 -2.05
N TRP A 634 -12.94 -6.38 -2.37
CA TRP A 634 -13.46 -5.59 -3.49
C TRP A 634 -13.14 -4.10 -3.34
N ARG A 635 -13.23 -3.55 -2.14
CA ARG A 635 -12.79 -2.17 -1.87
C ARG A 635 -11.30 -1.95 -2.19
N ARG A 636 -10.43 -2.94 -2.00
CA ARG A 636 -9.01 -2.83 -2.38
C ARG A 636 -8.79 -2.88 -3.88
N VAL A 637 -9.64 -3.57 -4.60
CA VAL A 637 -9.58 -3.66 -6.08
C VAL A 637 -10.11 -2.39 -6.74
N GLY A 638 -10.98 -1.64 -6.06
CA GLY A 638 -11.58 -0.42 -6.60
C GLY A 638 -12.82 -0.65 -7.48
N THR A 639 -13.30 -1.88 -7.54
CA THR A 639 -14.56 -2.23 -8.21
C THR A 639 -15.26 -3.32 -7.42
N THR A 640 -16.56 -3.50 -7.64
CA THR A 640 -17.29 -4.64 -7.11
C THR A 640 -17.76 -5.48 -8.28
N LEU A 641 -17.41 -6.79 -8.27
CA LEU A 641 -17.86 -7.73 -9.29
C LEU A 641 -17.58 -7.24 -10.72
N TRP A 642 -16.39 -6.64 -10.92
CA TRP A 642 -15.93 -6.07 -12.21
C TRP A 642 -16.92 -5.06 -12.83
N GLY A 643 -17.80 -4.44 -12.03
CA GLY A 643 -18.83 -3.54 -12.52
C GLY A 643 -19.94 -4.20 -13.35
N VAL A 644 -20.00 -5.53 -13.40
CA VAL A 644 -21.03 -6.29 -14.16
C VAL A 644 -22.38 -6.14 -13.47
N ARG A 645 -23.31 -5.42 -14.12
CA ARG A 645 -24.61 -5.04 -13.53
C ARG A 645 -25.45 -6.22 -13.04
N ALA A 646 -25.44 -7.33 -13.76
CA ALA A 646 -26.19 -8.52 -13.38
C ALA A 646 -25.64 -9.13 -12.09
N LEU A 647 -24.32 -9.17 -11.91
CA LEU A 647 -23.68 -9.65 -10.67
C LEU A 647 -23.94 -8.70 -9.49
N SER A 648 -23.90 -7.37 -9.73
CA SER A 648 -24.24 -6.39 -8.70
C SER A 648 -25.69 -6.49 -8.23
N ALA A 649 -26.62 -6.78 -9.15
CA ALA A 649 -28.01 -7.05 -8.78
C ALA A 649 -28.14 -8.32 -7.93
N GLN A 650 -27.40 -9.38 -8.26
CA GLN A 650 -27.39 -10.62 -7.49
C GLN A 650 -26.77 -10.41 -6.10
N HIS A 651 -25.67 -9.66 -5.99
CA HIS A 651 -25.10 -9.25 -4.70
C HIS A 651 -26.14 -8.59 -3.80
N THR A 652 -26.85 -7.57 -4.32
CA THR A 652 -27.90 -6.87 -3.58
C THR A 652 -29.03 -7.83 -3.15
N GLN A 653 -29.40 -8.79 -4.00
CA GLN A 653 -30.40 -9.79 -3.65
C GLN A 653 -29.94 -10.69 -2.50
N VAL A 654 -28.69 -11.15 -2.51
CA VAL A 654 -28.10 -11.95 -1.43
C VAL A 654 -28.05 -11.15 -0.13
N GLU A 655 -27.57 -9.92 -0.17
CA GLU A 655 -27.51 -9.02 0.99
C GLU A 655 -28.89 -8.83 1.62
N ASN A 656 -29.92 -8.56 0.82
CA ASN A 656 -31.28 -8.44 1.29
C ASN A 656 -31.81 -9.76 1.92
N THR A 657 -31.48 -10.92 1.31
CA THR A 657 -31.88 -12.22 1.84
C THR A 657 -31.23 -12.48 3.21
N LEU A 658 -29.96 -12.13 3.35
CA LEU A 658 -29.23 -12.27 4.62
C LEU A 658 -29.76 -11.32 5.70
N MET A 659 -30.09 -10.06 5.34
CA MET A 659 -30.74 -9.11 6.26
C MET A 659 -32.12 -9.60 6.74
N LEU A 660 -32.92 -10.18 5.85
CA LEU A 660 -34.21 -10.76 6.21
C LEU A 660 -34.07 -12.00 7.09
N GLY A 661 -33.09 -12.87 6.80
CA GLY A 661 -32.88 -14.12 7.53
C GLY A 661 -32.28 -13.95 8.92
N LEU A 662 -31.40 -12.98 9.10
CA LEU A 662 -30.67 -12.72 10.37
C LEU A 662 -31.32 -11.56 11.19
N GLY A 663 -32.06 -10.69 10.55
CA GLY A 663 -32.41 -9.38 11.08
C GLY A 663 -31.27 -8.37 10.93
N ALA A 664 -31.62 -7.09 10.77
CA ALA A 664 -30.67 -6.03 10.42
C ALA A 664 -29.49 -5.88 11.42
N GLU A 665 -29.76 -6.02 12.71
CA GLU A 665 -28.74 -5.89 13.76
C GLU A 665 -27.73 -7.03 13.70
N ARG A 666 -28.19 -8.29 13.65
CA ARG A 666 -27.30 -9.45 13.59
C ARG A 666 -26.54 -9.50 12.28
N PHE A 667 -27.19 -9.19 11.17
CA PHE A 667 -26.51 -9.06 9.88
C PHE A 667 -25.35 -8.06 9.97
N THR A 668 -25.60 -6.84 10.49
CA THR A 668 -24.56 -5.80 10.63
C THR A 668 -23.40 -6.24 11.50
N GLN A 669 -23.68 -6.93 12.62
CA GLN A 669 -22.63 -7.47 13.52
C GLN A 669 -21.75 -8.49 12.80
N VAL A 670 -22.36 -9.48 12.16
CA VAL A 670 -21.65 -10.60 11.50
C VAL A 670 -20.93 -10.12 10.24
N TYR A 671 -21.54 -9.29 9.44
CA TYR A 671 -20.94 -8.67 8.27
C TYR A 671 -19.72 -7.82 8.64
N THR A 672 -19.88 -6.93 9.65
CA THR A 672 -18.76 -6.10 10.16
C THR A 672 -17.64 -6.94 10.74
N PHE A 673 -17.96 -8.06 11.40
CA PHE A 673 -16.96 -9.02 11.83
C PHE A 673 -16.16 -9.56 10.63
N GLY A 674 -16.84 -9.99 9.56
CA GLY A 674 -16.21 -10.44 8.30
C GLY A 674 -15.30 -9.37 7.69
N THR A 675 -15.69 -8.08 7.74
CA THR A 675 -14.86 -6.98 7.21
C THR A 675 -13.54 -6.78 7.96
N ARG A 676 -13.45 -7.26 9.20
CA ARG A 676 -12.31 -7.09 10.11
C ARG A 676 -11.39 -8.31 10.17
N LEU A 677 -11.83 -9.46 9.65
CA LEU A 677 -11.03 -10.67 9.65
C LEU A 677 -9.78 -10.51 8.76
N PRO A 678 -8.59 -10.90 9.25
CA PRO A 678 -7.42 -11.07 8.40
C PRO A 678 -7.69 -12.09 7.29
N VAL A 679 -7.14 -11.86 6.09
CA VAL A 679 -7.40 -12.72 4.92
C VAL A 679 -7.13 -14.21 5.18
N PRO A 680 -6.03 -14.63 5.86
CA PRO A 680 -5.83 -16.04 6.19
C PRO A 680 -6.96 -16.63 7.05
N GLN A 681 -7.42 -15.92 8.09
CA GLN A 681 -8.52 -16.38 8.95
C GLN A 681 -9.86 -16.41 8.19
N LEU A 682 -10.10 -15.46 7.29
CA LEU A 682 -11.29 -15.46 6.43
C LEU A 682 -11.31 -16.69 5.51
N ILE A 683 -10.15 -17.10 5.00
CA ILE A 683 -10.00 -18.33 4.21
C ILE A 683 -10.25 -19.57 5.06
N ASP A 684 -9.74 -19.62 6.31
CA ASP A 684 -10.03 -20.72 7.23
C ASP A 684 -11.54 -20.86 7.49
N VAL A 685 -12.24 -19.74 7.68
CA VAL A 685 -13.72 -19.73 7.79
C VAL A 685 -14.35 -20.23 6.49
N ALA A 686 -13.92 -19.75 5.33
CA ALA A 686 -14.47 -20.17 4.03
C ALA A 686 -14.25 -21.66 3.75
N CYS A 687 -13.10 -22.20 4.16
CA CYS A 687 -12.76 -23.63 4.02
C CYS A 687 -13.43 -24.54 5.07
N GLY A 688 -14.07 -23.96 6.10
CA GLY A 688 -14.67 -24.73 7.20
C GLY A 688 -13.65 -25.26 8.22
N ASN A 689 -12.42 -24.75 8.22
CA ASN A 689 -11.38 -25.10 9.19
C ASN A 689 -11.60 -24.41 10.56
N ALA A 690 -12.36 -23.31 10.56
CA ALA A 690 -12.85 -22.63 11.75
C ALA A 690 -14.37 -22.56 11.68
N HIS A 691 -15.06 -22.97 12.75
CA HIS A 691 -16.52 -22.84 12.79
C HIS A 691 -16.91 -21.37 12.84
N ALA A 692 -17.88 -20.97 12.01
CA ALA A 692 -18.42 -19.62 12.00
C ALA A 692 -18.97 -19.22 13.39
N ASP A 693 -19.51 -20.18 14.14
CA ASP A 693 -20.04 -19.97 15.50
C ASP A 693 -18.93 -19.71 16.55
N ASP A 694 -17.73 -20.27 16.36
CA ASP A 694 -16.58 -20.03 17.23
C ASP A 694 -15.87 -18.69 16.90
N ALA A 695 -16.00 -18.26 15.66
CA ALA A 695 -15.39 -17.03 15.15
C ALA A 695 -16.32 -15.81 15.28
N ALA A 696 -17.65 -16.01 15.15
CA ALA A 696 -18.62 -14.92 15.18
C ALA A 696 -18.76 -14.31 16.60
N PRO A 697 -19.06 -13.01 16.68
CA PRO A 697 -19.34 -12.37 17.97
C PRO A 697 -20.48 -13.10 18.67
N PRO A 698 -20.41 -13.29 20.00
CA PRO A 698 -21.40 -14.05 20.76
C PRO A 698 -22.80 -13.48 20.50
N ARG A 699 -23.76 -14.38 20.29
CA ARG A 699 -25.17 -13.99 20.27
C ARG A 699 -25.48 -13.41 21.64
N HIS A 700 -25.81 -12.12 21.71
CA HIS A 700 -26.43 -11.63 22.93
C HIS A 700 -27.71 -12.43 23.12
N PRO A 701 -27.91 -13.08 24.29
CA PRO A 701 -29.17 -13.74 24.55
C PRO A 701 -30.27 -12.68 24.34
N HIS A 702 -31.20 -12.94 23.42
CA HIS A 702 -32.42 -12.19 23.37
C HIS A 702 -33.09 -12.38 24.72
N ASP A 703 -32.90 -11.42 25.61
CA ASP A 703 -33.83 -11.20 26.68
C ASP A 703 -35.18 -11.02 25.98
N GLY A 704 -36.09 -11.94 26.21
CA GLY A 704 -37.45 -11.91 25.62
C GLY A 704 -38.26 -10.71 26.08
N SER A 705 -37.61 -9.59 26.35
CA SER A 705 -38.19 -8.33 26.72
C SER A 705 -38.81 -7.68 25.47
N PRO A 706 -40.06 -7.26 25.51
CA PRO A 706 -40.69 -6.50 24.45
C PRO A 706 -39.96 -5.20 24.08
N LEU A 707 -38.92 -4.82 24.83
CA LEU A 707 -38.08 -3.63 24.69
C LEU A 707 -36.70 -3.89 24.07
N GLY A 708 -36.48 -5.04 23.40
CA GLY A 708 -35.20 -5.50 22.88
C GLY A 708 -34.31 -4.49 22.10
N PRO A 709 -34.86 -3.64 21.23
CA PRO A 709 -34.03 -2.73 20.41
C PRO A 709 -33.65 -1.41 21.11
N LEU A 710 -34.07 -1.18 22.37
CA LEU A 710 -33.79 0.07 23.07
C LEU A 710 -32.45 0.07 23.78
N THR A 711 -31.70 1.18 23.69
CA THR A 711 -30.51 1.41 24.52
C THR A 711 -30.88 1.50 26.01
N PRO A 712 -29.93 1.31 26.94
CA PRO A 712 -30.22 1.42 28.38
C PRO A 712 -30.93 2.73 28.75
N ARG A 713 -30.53 3.85 28.14
CA ARG A 713 -31.16 5.17 28.38
C ARG A 713 -32.54 5.30 27.76
N GLU A 714 -32.77 4.74 26.59
CA GLU A 714 -34.08 4.69 25.96
C GLU A 714 -35.03 3.76 26.73
N ARG A 715 -34.52 2.70 27.34
CA ARG A 715 -35.28 1.81 28.22
C ARG A 715 -35.76 2.53 29.46
N GLU A 716 -34.89 3.28 30.15
CA GLU A 716 -35.27 4.12 31.29
C GLU A 716 -36.38 5.13 30.91
N VAL A 717 -36.27 5.76 29.75
CA VAL A 717 -37.30 6.67 29.25
C VAL A 717 -38.60 5.92 28.93
N ALA A 718 -38.53 4.72 28.35
CA ALA A 718 -39.66 3.88 28.01
C ALA A 718 -40.39 3.42 29.28
N ASP A 719 -39.68 2.99 30.32
CA ASP A 719 -40.25 2.62 31.60
C ASP A 719 -41.00 3.77 32.25
N LEU A 720 -40.44 4.98 32.25
CA LEU A 720 -41.12 6.18 32.75
C LEU A 720 -42.33 6.59 31.90
N ILE A 721 -42.35 6.25 30.61
CA ILE A 721 -43.55 6.38 29.76
C ILE A 721 -44.61 5.36 30.19
N GLY A 722 -44.24 4.15 30.53
CA GLY A 722 -45.09 3.11 31.10
C GLY A 722 -45.73 3.54 32.44
N GLU A 723 -44.98 4.27 33.26
CA GLU A 723 -45.50 4.91 34.50
C GLU A 723 -46.44 6.10 34.26
N GLY A 724 -46.60 6.54 33.01
CA GLY A 724 -47.52 7.63 32.64
C GLY A 724 -46.91 9.05 32.72
N LEU A 725 -45.59 9.20 32.96
CA LEU A 725 -44.94 10.50 33.10
C LEU A 725 -44.91 11.26 31.75
N THR A 726 -45.11 12.56 31.76
CA THR A 726 -44.92 13.43 30.58
C THR A 726 -43.44 13.65 30.27
N ASN A 727 -43.10 14.04 29.04
CA ASN A 727 -41.71 14.30 28.65
C ASN A 727 -41.03 15.37 29.54
N ARG A 728 -41.78 16.29 30.11
CA ARG A 728 -41.27 17.27 31.07
C ARG A 728 -40.91 16.59 32.40
N GLN A 729 -41.79 15.74 32.93
CA GLN A 729 -41.54 14.98 34.17
C GLN A 729 -40.38 13.97 34.00
N ILE A 730 -40.27 13.31 32.81
CA ILE A 730 -39.15 12.44 32.44
C ILE A 730 -37.86 13.26 32.44
N ALA A 731 -37.87 14.44 31.86
CA ALA A 731 -36.72 15.33 31.82
C ALA A 731 -36.27 15.72 33.24
N GLU A 732 -37.22 16.07 34.11
CA GLU A 732 -36.95 16.41 35.53
C GLU A 732 -36.38 15.18 36.31
N ARG A 733 -36.96 13.99 36.09
CA ARG A 733 -36.53 12.75 36.77
C ARG A 733 -35.19 12.27 36.36
N LEU A 734 -34.83 12.41 35.08
CA LEU A 734 -33.55 11.94 34.50
C LEU A 734 -32.48 13.02 34.42
N VAL A 735 -32.76 14.23 34.92
CA VAL A 735 -31.88 15.41 34.92
C VAL A 735 -31.35 15.72 33.51
N ILE A 736 -32.26 15.76 32.54
CA ILE A 736 -31.98 16.10 31.11
C ILE A 736 -32.85 17.25 30.63
N SER A 737 -32.55 17.84 29.48
CA SER A 737 -33.44 18.82 28.90
C SER A 737 -34.75 18.20 28.37
N LYS A 738 -35.86 18.98 28.38
CA LYS A 738 -37.10 18.51 27.77
C LYS A 738 -36.89 18.09 26.29
N ARG A 739 -36.08 18.83 25.54
CA ARG A 739 -35.72 18.51 24.15
C ARG A 739 -35.02 17.17 24.02
N THR A 740 -34.14 16.83 24.95
CA THR A 740 -33.47 15.53 24.98
C THR A 740 -34.48 14.41 25.28
N ALA A 741 -35.42 14.61 26.18
CA ALA A 741 -36.49 13.65 26.42
C ALA A 741 -37.39 13.46 25.20
N ASP A 742 -37.78 14.55 24.51
CA ASP A 742 -38.54 14.51 23.26
C ASP A 742 -37.80 13.66 22.17
N THR A 743 -36.50 13.87 22.00
CA THR A 743 -35.68 13.10 21.06
C THR A 743 -35.60 11.61 21.42
N HIS A 744 -35.46 11.27 22.70
CA HIS A 744 -35.48 9.86 23.13
C HIS A 744 -36.84 9.21 22.83
N VAL A 745 -37.95 9.92 23.03
CA VAL A 745 -39.29 9.40 22.71
C VAL A 745 -39.47 9.17 21.21
N GLU A 746 -38.97 10.05 20.36
CA GLU A 746 -38.98 9.86 18.90
C GLU A 746 -38.16 8.64 18.47
N HIS A 747 -36.97 8.45 19.04
CA HIS A 747 -36.15 7.28 18.78
C HIS A 747 -36.80 5.98 19.25
N ILE A 748 -37.48 5.99 20.42
CA ILE A 748 -38.20 4.83 20.95
C ILE A 748 -39.36 4.46 20.00
N LEU A 749 -40.16 5.46 19.54
CA LEU A 749 -41.24 5.21 18.59
C LEU A 749 -40.74 4.57 17.30
N THR A 750 -39.64 5.08 16.77
CA THR A 750 -38.99 4.55 15.56
C THR A 750 -38.47 3.13 15.77
N LYS A 751 -37.75 2.87 16.87
CA LYS A 751 -37.15 1.57 17.16
C LYS A 751 -38.15 0.47 17.49
N LEU A 752 -39.25 0.81 18.14
CA LEU A 752 -40.33 -0.13 18.44
C LEU A 752 -41.33 -0.27 17.29
N GLY A 753 -41.22 0.53 16.21
CA GLY A 753 -42.15 0.50 15.08
C GLY A 753 -43.55 0.95 15.43
N VAL A 754 -43.71 1.81 16.45
CA VAL A 754 -45.01 2.32 16.93
C VAL A 754 -45.17 3.81 16.63
N THR A 755 -46.43 4.25 16.46
CA THR A 755 -46.72 5.61 16.01
C THR A 755 -47.22 6.55 17.12
N SER A 756 -47.44 6.03 18.32
CA SER A 756 -47.95 6.83 19.45
C SER A 756 -47.32 6.42 20.78
N ARG A 757 -47.21 7.41 21.67
CA ARG A 757 -46.74 7.21 23.05
C ARG A 757 -47.56 6.18 23.82
N THR A 758 -48.88 6.12 23.57
CA THR A 758 -49.79 5.16 24.20
C THR A 758 -49.45 3.72 23.81
N GLN A 759 -48.94 3.52 22.57
CA GLN A 759 -48.45 2.21 22.10
C GLN A 759 -47.15 1.83 22.78
N ILE A 760 -46.25 2.77 23.08
CA ILE A 760 -45.04 2.50 23.89
C ILE A 760 -45.47 2.00 25.27
N ALA A 761 -46.39 2.71 25.96
CA ALA A 761 -46.90 2.31 27.29
C ALA A 761 -47.56 0.92 27.27
N ALA A 762 -48.34 0.61 26.20
CA ALA A 762 -48.99 -0.69 26.04
C ALA A 762 -48.00 -1.83 25.78
N THR A 763 -46.86 -1.56 25.13
CA THR A 763 -45.81 -2.54 24.84
C THR A 763 -44.98 -2.92 26.10
N ILE A 764 -44.88 -1.99 27.06
CA ILE A 764 -44.13 -2.18 28.31
C ILE A 764 -44.96 -2.94 29.36
N GLY A 765 -46.27 -2.85 29.28
CA GLY A 765 -47.19 -3.39 30.29
C GLY A 765 -47.20 -2.58 31.61
N PRO A 766 -48.22 -2.77 32.48
CA PRO A 766 -48.26 -2.06 33.77
C PRO A 766 -47.09 -2.49 34.67
N GLY A 767 -46.22 -1.53 35.00
CA GLY A 767 -45.10 -1.74 35.90
C GLY A 767 -45.52 -2.37 37.23
N LYS A 768 -44.76 -3.38 37.73
CA LYS A 768 -44.91 -3.90 39.09
C LYS A 768 -44.69 -2.75 40.09
N PRO A 769 -45.60 -2.58 41.11
CA PRO A 769 -45.35 -1.61 42.16
C PRO A 769 -44.08 -2.00 42.92
N THR A 770 -43.18 -1.09 43.04
CA THR A 770 -42.01 -1.15 43.91
C THR A 770 -42.53 -1.17 45.35
N GLU A 771 -42.43 -2.28 46.08
CA GLU A 771 -42.59 -2.31 47.52
C GLU A 771 -41.54 -1.41 48.17
N ALA A 772 -42.00 -0.63 49.13
CA ALA A 772 -41.28 0.41 49.89
C ALA A 772 -40.11 -0.11 50.75
#